data_056dd72649455ae99780914d4df012ca
#
_entry.id   056dd72649455ae99780914d4df012ca
#
_cell.length_a   1.000
_cell.length_b   1.000
_cell.length_c   1.000
_cell.angle_alpha   90.00
_cell.angle_beta   90.00
_cell.angle_gamma   90.00
#
_symmetry.space_group_name_H-M   'P 1'
#
loop_
_entity.id
_entity.type
_entity.pdbx_description
1 polymer ?
#
loop_
_entity_poly.entity_id
_entity_poly.type
_entity_poly.pdbx_seq_one_letter_code
_entity_poly.pdbx_strand_id
1 'polypeptide(L)'
;MFPSEWWKKAEERVYNLNRARESLEELLKRHPNPQSLVDYLNERRFILLLELLDQSECIRKFLINHPEDFQKTIPGLWYVFKDKRDYLRELEELTSQSMSDEDFSKTLAYYRHRELMRILAKEILGTAKYEDLLQEYSNLPDAMLELAYRRAYQEMVERYGEPLEESGNPATACIIALGKLGSYELNYYSDIDIMFIHSSDKGHAGKLTLNEFFQRVFQKVFRLMTQITPEGKPYEVDLDLRPFGKSGPISMSLRSAELYYESYGRTWERFALLRARYCAGDEELYRAFEREVKEPFVFRKSVDYRILEEIQLIKAQIASEAKKRLLGKNNIKTGEGGIREVEFTVQSIVLLLGGKSPFLRESNTFRAIWKLNQKGVFSNEEAIFLERAYEFLRRLEHRLQLHSCTQTQSFSENDISRIARHMKMKEQELIAYYEKYTKGVSLIFSQIMPSQEEEELHPIQRALLNGDLEDAKEVLSGYRFRDPVRAFNILQSYISGREGIKLSTQEKQAFIKVLPQLLESMSQTPDPDETLSNFDKFFSNPTGRKVILSPAKEDVGKTLCKVFSLSSYLSTLISRYPDLVEDVLTLYQDFPEEESFIEEFEKYRTALNLSSENLYRRFKRVWEIRIALVYLMKREDRYKKLFSFFEKLSDLADFLMKRLWEDLGLEDILILALGKYGSRELTVGSDLDLVFVCKSAGEEKTRKAQEFIAFLTKHTSEGYLYDVDFRLRPMGSAGEIAPSLSFYKEYFQFNARTWERLAWTRCRYIAGPEDLVEEFETLLRAFLFEKPLGEKERKEIRDMRFALEGNAKKGKGLVDLKFSSGGLIDAEFLIQYYLLLEKLREPSMIRACQRLMGKYPILREAYEHYTFLRLVETRLRLSKERAGSLLGPQESKKVASSLGMQEEELKEKVADSMKRLREIFLEVFD
;
A
#
# COMPACT_ATOMS: atom_id res chain seq x y z
N MET A 1 53.46 -20.91 -39.64
CA MET A 1 52.24 -21.67 -39.82
C MET A 1 51.24 -20.88 -40.70
N PHE A 2 51.04 -19.58 -40.47
CA PHE A 2 50.13 -18.73 -41.27
C PHE A 2 50.92 -17.61 -41.92
N PRO A 3 50.57 -17.11 -43.17
CA PRO A 3 51.24 -16.02 -43.86
C PRO A 3 51.33 -14.71 -43.07
N SER A 4 52.46 -13.99 -43.19
CA SER A 4 52.61 -12.70 -42.47
C SER A 4 51.59 -11.62 -42.88
N GLU A 5 51.12 -11.70 -44.15
CA GLU A 5 50.06 -10.79 -44.65
C GLU A 5 48.72 -10.98 -43.92
N TRP A 6 48.36 -12.24 -43.53
CA TRP A 6 47.13 -12.46 -42.77
C TRP A 6 47.19 -11.83 -41.38
N TRP A 7 48.38 -11.89 -40.74
CA TRP A 7 48.59 -11.24 -39.45
C TRP A 7 48.52 -9.72 -39.54
N LYS A 8 49.05 -9.10 -40.61
CA LYS A 8 48.91 -7.66 -40.83
C LYS A 8 47.45 -7.23 -40.96
N LYS A 9 46.67 -7.96 -41.74
CA LYS A 9 45.24 -7.67 -41.89
C LYS A 9 44.44 -7.91 -40.59
N ALA A 10 44.85 -8.91 -39.80
CA ALA A 10 44.26 -9.16 -38.49
C ALA A 10 44.55 -8.01 -37.50
N GLU A 11 45.73 -7.39 -37.54
CA GLU A 11 46.12 -6.24 -36.72
C GLU A 11 45.18 -5.03 -36.90
N GLU A 12 44.60 -4.85 -38.08
CA GLU A 12 43.63 -3.80 -38.37
C GLU A 12 42.25 -4.07 -37.77
N ARG A 13 41.92 -5.32 -37.46
CA ARG A 13 40.55 -5.74 -37.07
C ARG A 13 40.43 -6.24 -35.62
N VAL A 14 41.48 -6.83 -35.10
CA VAL A 14 41.57 -7.40 -33.77
C VAL A 14 42.11 -6.36 -32.80
N TYR A 15 41.49 -6.19 -31.66
CA TYR A 15 41.91 -5.22 -30.65
C TYR A 15 43.16 -5.73 -29.90
N ASN A 16 43.14 -6.94 -29.41
CA ASN A 16 44.25 -7.54 -28.68
C ASN A 16 44.83 -8.75 -29.47
N LEU A 17 45.67 -8.45 -30.47
CA LEU A 17 46.23 -9.45 -31.35
C LEU A 17 47.09 -10.49 -30.62
N ASN A 18 47.86 -10.07 -29.60
CA ASN A 18 48.69 -11.00 -28.83
C ASN A 18 47.85 -12.04 -28.10
N ARG A 19 46.77 -11.61 -27.42
CA ARG A 19 45.82 -12.51 -26.75
C ARG A 19 45.09 -13.43 -27.73
N ALA A 20 44.67 -12.92 -28.87
CA ALA A 20 44.04 -13.71 -29.91
C ALA A 20 45.00 -14.78 -30.48
N ARG A 21 46.28 -14.45 -30.63
CA ARG A 21 47.35 -15.37 -31.05
C ARG A 21 47.57 -16.48 -30.03
N GLU A 22 47.72 -16.14 -28.75
CA GLU A 22 47.85 -17.11 -27.65
C GLU A 22 46.65 -18.07 -27.62
N SER A 23 45.44 -17.52 -27.79
CA SER A 23 44.22 -18.30 -27.82
C SER A 23 44.15 -19.24 -29.03
N LEU A 24 44.60 -18.81 -30.19
CA LEU A 24 44.69 -19.68 -31.38
C LEU A 24 45.70 -20.80 -31.18
N GLU A 25 46.86 -20.51 -30.57
CA GLU A 25 47.87 -21.53 -30.25
C GLU A 25 47.31 -22.58 -29.25
N GLU A 26 46.57 -22.14 -28.23
CA GLU A 26 45.91 -23.02 -27.27
C GLU A 26 44.81 -23.88 -27.94
N LEU A 27 44.00 -23.29 -28.80
CA LEU A 27 42.97 -23.98 -29.57
C LEU A 27 43.60 -25.06 -30.46
N LEU A 28 44.69 -24.72 -31.17
CA LEU A 28 45.42 -25.70 -32.01
C LEU A 28 46.01 -26.87 -31.19
N LYS A 29 46.53 -26.58 -29.98
CA LYS A 29 47.05 -27.63 -29.09
C LYS A 29 45.97 -28.59 -28.62
N ARG A 30 44.74 -28.14 -28.44
CA ARG A 30 43.60 -28.93 -27.95
C ARG A 30 42.80 -29.59 -29.08
N HIS A 31 43.04 -29.16 -30.32
CA HIS A 31 42.29 -29.68 -31.46
C HIS A 31 42.73 -31.14 -31.78
N PRO A 32 41.79 -32.10 -31.94
CA PRO A 32 42.11 -33.52 -32.22
C PRO A 32 42.96 -33.70 -33.48
N ASN A 33 42.75 -32.88 -34.49
CA ASN A 33 43.54 -32.86 -35.73
C ASN A 33 43.87 -31.39 -36.09
N PRO A 34 44.94 -30.82 -35.53
CA PRO A 34 45.33 -29.42 -35.77
C PRO A 34 45.57 -29.08 -37.24
N GLN A 35 46.12 -30.05 -38.02
CA GLN A 35 46.40 -29.85 -39.44
C GLN A 35 45.12 -29.64 -40.24
N SER A 36 44.04 -30.36 -39.89
CA SER A 36 42.75 -30.17 -40.50
C SER A 36 42.20 -28.76 -40.35
N LEU A 37 42.39 -28.14 -39.16
CA LEU A 37 41.98 -26.76 -38.95
C LEU A 37 42.87 -25.80 -39.76
N VAL A 38 44.18 -26.02 -39.78
CA VAL A 38 45.10 -25.18 -40.56
C VAL A 38 44.74 -25.23 -42.05
N ASP A 39 44.46 -26.38 -42.59
CA ASP A 39 44.09 -26.58 -44.01
C ASP A 39 42.71 -25.97 -44.33
N TYR A 40 41.81 -25.93 -43.34
CA TYR A 40 40.50 -25.32 -43.47
C TYR A 40 40.53 -23.78 -43.47
N LEU A 41 41.55 -23.16 -42.80
CA LEU A 41 41.70 -21.73 -42.71
C LEU A 41 42.24 -21.12 -44.00
N ASN A 42 41.47 -20.28 -44.66
CA ASN A 42 41.95 -19.27 -45.60
C ASN A 42 42.05 -17.90 -44.90
N GLU A 43 42.53 -16.87 -45.56
CA GLU A 43 42.69 -15.51 -45.00
C GLU A 43 41.42 -15.03 -44.31
N ARG A 44 40.26 -15.12 -44.95
CA ARG A 44 38.99 -14.65 -44.44
C ARG A 44 38.54 -15.40 -43.17
N ARG A 45 38.67 -16.73 -43.18
CA ARG A 45 38.32 -17.57 -42.03
C ARG A 45 39.30 -17.40 -40.89
N PHE A 46 40.58 -17.18 -41.19
CA PHE A 46 41.62 -16.91 -40.20
C PHE A 46 41.34 -15.62 -39.45
N ILE A 47 41.05 -14.52 -40.17
CA ILE A 47 40.69 -13.24 -39.55
C ILE A 47 39.40 -13.36 -38.74
N LEU A 48 38.37 -14.02 -39.26
CA LEU A 48 37.10 -14.24 -38.52
C LEU A 48 37.35 -15.00 -37.23
N LEU A 49 38.15 -16.06 -37.24
CA LEU A 49 38.49 -16.80 -36.03
C LEU A 49 39.15 -15.92 -34.98
N LEU A 50 40.12 -15.09 -35.38
CA LEU A 50 40.79 -14.16 -34.48
C LEU A 50 39.84 -13.07 -33.95
N GLU A 51 38.93 -12.55 -34.81
CA GLU A 51 37.87 -11.61 -34.37
C GLU A 51 36.93 -12.26 -33.34
N LEU A 52 36.52 -13.51 -33.49
CA LEU A 52 35.70 -14.27 -32.52
C LEU A 52 36.41 -14.48 -31.19
N LEU A 53 37.74 -14.85 -31.25
CA LEU A 53 38.57 -15.05 -30.05
C LEU A 53 38.84 -13.74 -29.28
N ASP A 54 38.86 -12.61 -29.97
CA ASP A 54 39.10 -11.27 -29.38
C ASP A 54 37.82 -10.63 -28.83
N GLN A 55 36.68 -10.72 -29.55
CA GLN A 55 35.45 -9.99 -29.21
C GLN A 55 34.70 -10.56 -28.02
N SER A 56 34.80 -11.89 -27.76
CA SER A 56 34.04 -12.52 -26.70
C SER A 56 34.84 -13.51 -25.87
N GLU A 57 34.92 -13.23 -24.57
CA GLU A 57 35.59 -14.14 -23.63
C GLU A 57 34.93 -15.52 -23.57
N CYS A 58 33.58 -15.58 -23.65
CA CYS A 58 32.87 -16.84 -23.62
C CYS A 58 33.03 -17.64 -24.89
N ILE A 59 33.00 -17.00 -26.07
CA ILE A 59 33.26 -17.69 -27.34
C ILE A 59 34.71 -18.16 -27.42
N ARG A 60 35.66 -17.38 -26.89
CA ARG A 60 37.03 -17.79 -26.76
C ARG A 60 37.20 -19.07 -25.93
N LYS A 61 36.63 -19.11 -24.74
CA LYS A 61 36.63 -20.30 -23.86
C LYS A 61 35.94 -21.48 -24.52
N PHE A 62 34.77 -21.23 -25.13
CA PHE A 62 34.02 -22.26 -25.85
C PHE A 62 34.83 -22.90 -26.95
N LEU A 63 35.48 -22.10 -27.83
CA LEU A 63 36.33 -22.61 -28.93
C LEU A 63 37.57 -23.36 -28.45
N ILE A 64 38.16 -22.93 -27.33
CA ILE A 64 39.30 -23.65 -26.74
C ILE A 64 38.85 -25.02 -26.19
N ASN A 65 37.66 -25.14 -25.64
CA ASN A 65 37.15 -26.38 -25.12
C ASN A 65 36.54 -27.29 -26.20
N HIS A 66 36.01 -26.70 -27.28
CA HIS A 66 35.41 -27.36 -28.41
C HIS A 66 36.07 -26.94 -29.75
N PRO A 67 37.33 -27.24 -29.96
CA PRO A 67 38.12 -26.63 -31.04
C PRO A 67 37.68 -27.03 -32.46
N GLU A 68 36.95 -28.15 -32.60
CA GLU A 68 36.38 -28.57 -33.88
C GLU A 68 35.14 -27.78 -34.30
N ASP A 69 34.45 -27.10 -33.36
CA ASP A 69 33.15 -26.49 -33.64
C ASP A 69 33.23 -25.32 -34.60
N PHE A 70 34.35 -24.61 -34.66
CA PHE A 70 34.56 -23.62 -35.69
C PHE A 70 34.45 -24.19 -37.11
N GLN A 71 35.08 -25.36 -37.36
CA GLN A 71 35.03 -26.04 -38.66
C GLN A 71 33.65 -26.64 -38.93
N LYS A 72 33.00 -27.20 -37.90
CA LYS A 72 31.71 -27.87 -38.06
C LYS A 72 30.56 -26.88 -38.26
N THR A 73 30.65 -25.68 -37.66
CA THR A 73 29.53 -24.72 -37.60
C THR A 73 29.59 -23.63 -38.67
N ILE A 74 30.80 -23.18 -39.06
CA ILE A 74 30.98 -22.02 -39.93
C ILE A 74 30.80 -22.35 -41.43
N PRO A 75 31.14 -23.56 -41.98
CA PRO A 75 31.00 -23.82 -43.42
C PRO A 75 29.52 -23.84 -43.89
N GLY A 76 29.15 -22.84 -44.66
CA GLY A 76 27.89 -22.80 -45.41
C GLY A 76 26.63 -22.39 -44.64
N LEU A 77 26.69 -22.35 -43.32
CA LEU A 77 25.50 -22.08 -42.51
C LEU A 77 25.29 -20.58 -42.13
N TRP A 78 26.27 -19.75 -42.33
CA TRP A 78 26.18 -18.31 -41.99
C TRP A 78 25.24 -17.51 -42.88
N TYR A 79 24.85 -18.01 -44.04
CA TYR A 79 23.87 -17.35 -44.92
C TYR A 79 22.42 -17.81 -44.65
N VAL A 80 22.22 -18.88 -43.88
CA VAL A 80 20.92 -19.45 -43.60
C VAL A 80 20.33 -18.79 -42.33
N PHE A 81 19.15 -18.27 -42.44
CA PHE A 81 18.33 -17.86 -41.31
C PHE A 81 17.70 -19.12 -40.68
N LYS A 82 17.88 -19.32 -39.39
CA LYS A 82 17.23 -20.42 -38.64
C LYS A 82 16.00 -19.89 -37.91
N ASP A 83 14.87 -20.55 -38.17
CA ASP A 83 13.66 -20.33 -37.38
C ASP A 83 13.61 -21.29 -36.17
N LYS A 84 12.54 -21.18 -35.36
CA LYS A 84 12.32 -22.04 -34.17
C LYS A 84 12.33 -23.53 -34.55
N ARG A 85 11.80 -23.90 -35.71
CA ARG A 85 11.69 -25.33 -36.14
C ARG A 85 13.04 -25.91 -36.49
N ASP A 86 13.91 -25.12 -37.11
CA ASP A 86 15.29 -25.52 -37.42
C ASP A 86 16.08 -25.79 -36.15
N TYR A 87 16.01 -24.87 -35.18
CA TYR A 87 16.63 -25.05 -33.88
C TYR A 87 16.10 -26.26 -33.12
N LEU A 88 14.77 -26.43 -33.12
CA LEU A 88 14.13 -27.55 -32.43
C LEU A 88 14.57 -28.90 -33.00
N ARG A 89 14.59 -29.04 -34.33
CA ARG A 89 15.06 -30.26 -35.00
C ARG A 89 16.49 -30.62 -34.62
N GLU A 90 17.43 -29.62 -34.67
CA GLU A 90 18.81 -29.87 -34.29
C GLU A 90 18.96 -30.23 -32.80
N LEU A 91 18.17 -29.59 -31.92
CA LEU A 91 18.17 -29.91 -30.50
C LEU A 91 17.58 -31.29 -30.19
N GLU A 92 16.54 -31.72 -30.92
CA GLU A 92 15.97 -33.08 -30.81
C GLU A 92 16.95 -34.14 -31.21
N GLU A 93 17.82 -33.86 -32.21
CA GLU A 93 18.91 -34.79 -32.62
C GLU A 93 20.02 -34.91 -31.56
N LEU A 94 20.27 -33.83 -30.80
CA LEU A 94 21.32 -33.79 -29.78
C LEU A 94 20.84 -34.27 -28.40
N THR A 95 19.52 -34.36 -28.17
CA THR A 95 18.95 -34.71 -26.87
C THR A 95 18.16 -36.02 -26.95
N SER A 96 18.16 -36.80 -25.89
CA SER A 96 17.32 -37.98 -25.76
C SER A 96 16.52 -37.95 -24.47
N GLN A 97 15.39 -38.66 -24.43
CA GLN A 97 14.56 -38.77 -23.22
C GLN A 97 15.30 -39.44 -22.06
N SER A 98 16.26 -40.33 -22.34
CA SER A 98 17.05 -41.06 -21.36
C SER A 98 18.17 -40.23 -20.72
N MET A 99 18.46 -39.03 -21.21
CA MET A 99 19.44 -38.11 -20.60
C MET A 99 19.06 -37.71 -19.19
N SER A 100 20.06 -37.54 -18.30
CA SER A 100 19.85 -36.86 -17.03
C SER A 100 19.44 -35.39 -17.25
N ASP A 101 18.82 -34.77 -16.25
CA ASP A 101 18.49 -33.33 -16.31
C ASP A 101 19.75 -32.46 -16.42
N GLU A 102 20.84 -32.88 -15.80
CA GLU A 102 22.14 -32.22 -15.90
C GLU A 102 22.73 -32.25 -17.30
N ASP A 103 22.75 -33.44 -17.92
CA ASP A 103 23.25 -33.62 -19.30
C ASP A 103 22.37 -32.84 -20.29
N PHE A 104 21.06 -32.88 -20.09
CA PHE A 104 20.13 -32.10 -20.90
C PHE A 104 20.43 -30.61 -20.83
N SER A 105 20.55 -30.02 -19.63
CA SER A 105 20.86 -28.60 -19.43
C SER A 105 22.23 -28.25 -19.97
N LYS A 106 23.22 -29.16 -19.83
CA LYS A 106 24.57 -29.05 -20.41
C LYS A 106 24.51 -28.98 -21.94
N THR A 107 23.72 -29.86 -22.56
CA THR A 107 23.56 -29.89 -24.03
C THR A 107 22.93 -28.58 -24.53
N LEU A 108 21.92 -28.03 -23.82
CA LEU A 108 21.32 -26.77 -24.16
C LEU A 108 22.35 -25.63 -24.07
N ALA A 109 23.15 -25.58 -22.98
CA ALA A 109 24.14 -24.54 -22.77
C ALA A 109 25.25 -24.61 -23.85
N TYR A 110 25.75 -25.79 -24.17
CA TYR A 110 26.69 -26.03 -25.27
C TYR A 110 26.12 -25.52 -26.60
N TYR A 111 24.88 -25.93 -26.93
CA TYR A 111 24.23 -25.56 -28.19
C TYR A 111 24.04 -24.03 -28.30
N ARG A 112 23.69 -23.37 -27.21
CA ARG A 112 23.60 -21.89 -27.14
C ARG A 112 24.91 -21.25 -27.55
N HIS A 113 26.05 -21.68 -26.98
CA HIS A 113 27.35 -21.08 -27.30
C HIS A 113 27.74 -21.34 -28.76
N ARG A 114 27.44 -22.54 -29.29
CA ARG A 114 27.67 -22.85 -30.70
C ARG A 114 26.90 -21.94 -31.64
N GLU A 115 25.62 -21.74 -31.37
CA GLU A 115 24.78 -20.87 -32.19
C GLU A 115 25.09 -19.38 -32.00
N LEU A 116 25.44 -18.93 -30.77
CA LEU A 116 25.91 -17.59 -30.54
C LEU A 116 27.20 -17.29 -31.37
N MET A 117 28.16 -18.21 -31.41
CA MET A 117 29.33 -18.12 -32.25
C MET A 117 28.97 -17.95 -33.74
N ARG A 118 28.01 -18.75 -34.23
CA ARG A 118 27.53 -18.67 -35.61
C ARG A 118 26.88 -17.33 -35.94
N ILE A 119 26.01 -16.83 -35.05
CA ILE A 119 25.31 -15.55 -35.24
C ILE A 119 26.29 -14.40 -35.15
N LEU A 120 27.23 -14.42 -34.20
CA LEU A 120 28.31 -13.43 -34.11
C LEU A 120 29.19 -13.42 -35.37
N ALA A 121 29.48 -14.59 -35.93
CA ALA A 121 30.22 -14.67 -37.20
C ALA A 121 29.46 -13.99 -38.35
N LYS A 122 28.13 -14.17 -38.43
CA LYS A 122 27.28 -13.48 -39.43
C LYS A 122 27.30 -11.97 -39.22
N GLU A 123 27.24 -11.49 -37.98
CA GLU A 123 27.32 -10.06 -37.63
C GLU A 123 28.67 -9.48 -38.03
N ILE A 124 29.81 -10.13 -37.69
CA ILE A 124 31.14 -9.72 -38.01
C ILE A 124 31.33 -9.62 -39.52
N LEU A 125 30.81 -10.58 -40.26
CA LEU A 125 30.90 -10.64 -41.72
C LEU A 125 29.91 -9.71 -42.45
N GLY A 126 28.89 -9.17 -41.74
CA GLY A 126 27.86 -8.33 -42.34
C GLY A 126 26.98 -9.09 -43.37
N THR A 127 26.73 -10.38 -43.15
CA THR A 127 26.01 -11.23 -44.10
C THR A 127 24.50 -11.25 -43.87
N ALA A 128 24.01 -10.58 -42.82
CA ALA A 128 22.58 -10.43 -42.49
C ALA A 128 22.31 -9.04 -41.94
N LYS A 129 21.06 -8.58 -42.08
CA LYS A 129 20.60 -7.35 -41.39
C LYS A 129 20.59 -7.56 -39.90
N TYR A 130 20.79 -6.50 -39.16
CA TYR A 130 20.88 -6.55 -37.70
C TYR A 130 19.56 -7.05 -37.07
N GLU A 131 18.43 -6.60 -37.56
CA GLU A 131 17.10 -7.04 -37.13
C GLU A 131 16.93 -8.58 -37.31
N ASP A 132 17.35 -9.12 -38.46
CA ASP A 132 17.27 -10.56 -38.73
C ASP A 132 18.13 -11.36 -37.77
N LEU A 133 19.33 -10.85 -37.40
CA LEU A 133 20.21 -11.50 -36.42
C LEU A 133 19.56 -11.57 -35.02
N LEU A 134 18.89 -10.49 -34.59
CA LEU A 134 18.18 -10.43 -33.32
C LEU A 134 16.98 -11.41 -33.31
N GLN A 135 16.23 -11.45 -34.41
CA GLN A 135 15.11 -12.39 -34.56
C GLN A 135 15.59 -13.83 -34.55
N GLU A 136 16.65 -14.14 -35.34
CA GLU A 136 17.23 -15.48 -35.39
C GLU A 136 17.72 -15.93 -34.01
N TYR A 137 18.42 -15.05 -33.28
CA TYR A 137 18.89 -15.35 -31.93
C TYR A 137 17.72 -15.52 -30.93
N SER A 138 16.62 -14.79 -31.10
CA SER A 138 15.43 -14.93 -30.26
C SER A 138 14.67 -16.24 -30.50
N ASN A 139 14.78 -16.86 -31.68
CA ASN A 139 14.20 -18.17 -31.96
C ASN A 139 14.87 -19.31 -31.20
N LEU A 140 16.15 -19.13 -30.81
CA LEU A 140 16.92 -20.14 -30.09
C LEU A 140 16.35 -20.47 -28.69
N PRO A 141 16.12 -19.51 -27.78
CA PRO A 141 15.50 -19.81 -26.50
C PRO A 141 14.05 -20.31 -26.65
N ASP A 142 13.32 -19.91 -27.71
CA ASP A 142 11.98 -20.44 -27.97
C ASP A 142 12.02 -21.98 -28.21
N ALA A 143 12.99 -22.43 -29.00
CA ALA A 143 13.17 -23.89 -29.25
C ALA A 143 13.61 -24.61 -27.97
N MET A 144 14.50 -24.02 -27.19
CA MET A 144 14.97 -24.60 -25.93
C MET A 144 13.86 -24.72 -24.90
N LEU A 145 13.02 -23.64 -24.74
CA LEU A 145 11.86 -23.64 -23.85
C LEU A 145 10.80 -24.67 -24.29
N GLU A 146 10.57 -24.80 -25.57
CA GLU A 146 9.68 -25.84 -26.13
C GLU A 146 10.13 -27.24 -25.74
N LEU A 147 11.39 -27.52 -25.91
CA LEU A 147 11.96 -28.84 -25.62
C LEU A 147 11.98 -29.10 -24.11
N ALA A 148 12.33 -28.12 -23.31
CA ALA A 148 12.30 -28.22 -21.84
C ALA A 148 10.86 -28.41 -21.32
N TYR A 149 9.88 -27.73 -21.92
CA TYR A 149 8.47 -27.90 -21.59
C TYR A 149 7.97 -29.29 -21.91
N ARG A 150 8.22 -29.81 -23.13
CA ARG A 150 7.82 -31.17 -23.52
C ARG A 150 8.39 -32.22 -22.58
N ARG A 151 9.67 -32.12 -22.25
CA ARG A 151 10.34 -33.02 -21.29
C ARG A 151 9.71 -32.94 -19.90
N ALA A 152 9.51 -31.74 -19.37
CA ALA A 152 8.92 -31.53 -18.04
C ALA A 152 7.46 -32.02 -17.99
N TYR A 153 6.68 -31.72 -19.01
CA TYR A 153 5.28 -32.13 -19.10
C TYR A 153 5.15 -33.65 -19.13
N GLN A 154 5.91 -34.30 -20.00
CA GLN A 154 5.88 -35.77 -20.13
C GLN A 154 6.27 -36.46 -18.83
N GLU A 155 7.31 -36.01 -18.14
CA GLU A 155 7.70 -36.60 -16.85
C GLU A 155 6.60 -36.42 -15.79
N MET A 156 5.92 -35.28 -15.78
CA MET A 156 4.82 -35.06 -14.84
C MET A 156 3.59 -35.92 -15.18
N VAL A 157 3.30 -36.14 -16.47
CA VAL A 157 2.22 -37.06 -16.93
C VAL A 157 2.53 -38.50 -16.52
N GLU A 158 3.75 -38.96 -16.75
CA GLU A 158 4.17 -40.30 -16.34
C GLU A 158 4.06 -40.52 -14.83
N ARG A 159 4.29 -39.49 -14.04
CA ARG A 159 4.28 -39.59 -12.58
C ARG A 159 2.91 -39.38 -11.95
N TYR A 160 2.07 -38.51 -12.50
CA TYR A 160 0.82 -38.11 -11.88
C TYR A 160 -0.43 -38.39 -12.72
N GLY A 161 -0.27 -38.83 -13.98
CA GLY A 161 -1.35 -39.01 -14.94
C GLY A 161 -1.65 -37.75 -15.76
N GLU A 162 -2.47 -37.93 -16.79
CA GLU A 162 -2.90 -36.85 -17.68
C GLU A 162 -3.67 -35.77 -16.90
N PRO A 163 -3.37 -34.47 -17.10
CA PRO A 163 -4.13 -33.39 -16.52
C PRO A 163 -5.45 -33.21 -17.27
N LEU A 164 -6.57 -33.36 -16.57
CA LEU A 164 -7.91 -33.24 -17.13
C LEU A 164 -8.68 -32.11 -16.45
N GLU A 165 -9.36 -31.33 -17.26
CA GLU A 165 -10.31 -30.31 -16.77
C GLU A 165 -11.59 -30.97 -16.25
N GLU A 166 -12.43 -30.21 -15.52
CA GLU A 166 -13.77 -30.71 -15.09
C GLU A 166 -14.63 -31.17 -16.26
N SER A 167 -14.44 -30.62 -17.46
CA SER A 167 -15.10 -31.03 -18.70
C SER A 167 -14.67 -32.40 -19.22
N GLY A 168 -13.59 -32.95 -18.67
CA GLY A 168 -12.93 -34.18 -19.16
C GLY A 168 -11.96 -33.96 -20.33
N ASN A 169 -11.79 -32.72 -20.79
CA ASN A 169 -10.81 -32.40 -21.82
C ASN A 169 -9.39 -32.33 -21.21
N PRO A 170 -8.35 -32.64 -22.01
CA PRO A 170 -6.98 -32.44 -21.57
C PRO A 170 -6.73 -30.95 -21.21
N ALA A 171 -6.18 -30.69 -20.03
CA ALA A 171 -5.72 -29.36 -19.65
C ALA A 171 -4.37 -29.09 -20.31
N THR A 172 -4.22 -27.89 -20.85
CA THR A 172 -3.04 -27.46 -21.60
C THR A 172 -2.34 -26.29 -20.93
N ALA A 173 -1.11 -26.02 -21.37
CA ALA A 173 -0.38 -24.86 -20.88
C ALA A 173 0.54 -24.26 -21.96
N CYS A 174 0.87 -23.00 -21.84
CA CYS A 174 1.80 -22.32 -22.75
C CYS A 174 2.80 -21.45 -22.00
N ILE A 175 3.91 -21.18 -22.66
CA ILE A 175 4.94 -20.22 -22.25
C ILE A 175 4.81 -19.00 -23.14
N ILE A 176 4.71 -17.85 -22.52
CA ILE A 176 4.60 -16.54 -23.18
C ILE A 176 5.92 -15.80 -22.99
N ALA A 177 6.55 -15.40 -24.07
CA ALA A 177 7.73 -14.54 -24.06
C ALA A 177 7.32 -13.09 -23.87
N LEU A 178 8.08 -12.39 -23.03
CA LEU A 178 7.94 -10.98 -22.68
C LEU A 178 9.24 -10.23 -22.97
N GLY A 179 9.29 -8.97 -22.64
CA GLY A 179 10.52 -8.18 -22.73
C GLY A 179 11.17 -8.20 -24.12
N LYS A 180 12.49 -8.26 -24.17
CA LYS A 180 13.24 -8.33 -25.44
C LYS A 180 13.05 -9.64 -26.19
N LEU A 181 12.85 -10.75 -25.48
CA LEU A 181 12.49 -12.02 -26.12
C LEU A 181 11.15 -11.91 -26.83
N GLY A 182 10.14 -11.32 -26.17
CA GLY A 182 8.80 -11.15 -26.72
C GLY A 182 8.75 -10.28 -27.98
N SER A 183 9.66 -9.33 -28.14
CA SER A 183 9.77 -8.49 -29.35
C SER A 183 10.71 -9.03 -30.43
N TYR A 184 11.27 -10.23 -30.27
CA TYR A 184 12.31 -10.78 -31.15
C TYR A 184 13.59 -9.92 -31.20
N GLU A 185 13.95 -9.28 -30.08
CA GLU A 185 15.09 -8.38 -29.98
C GLU A 185 16.05 -8.78 -28.85
N LEU A 186 16.20 -10.09 -28.58
CA LEU A 186 17.01 -10.59 -27.47
C LEU A 186 18.48 -10.20 -27.63
N ASN A 187 19.11 -9.73 -26.57
CA ASN A 187 20.55 -9.53 -26.51
C ASN A 187 21.30 -10.84 -26.28
N TYR A 188 22.56 -10.91 -26.68
CA TYR A 188 23.39 -12.11 -26.55
C TYR A 188 23.55 -12.63 -25.11
N TYR A 189 23.57 -11.74 -24.15
CA TYR A 189 23.66 -12.07 -22.71
C TYR A 189 22.52 -11.45 -21.88
N SER A 190 21.33 -11.34 -22.45
CA SER A 190 20.13 -10.92 -21.73
C SER A 190 19.48 -12.11 -21.03
N ASP A 191 18.79 -11.83 -19.92
CA ASP A 191 17.82 -12.73 -19.34
C ASP A 191 16.66 -12.90 -20.33
N ILE A 192 15.96 -14.01 -20.23
CA ILE A 192 14.71 -14.25 -20.94
C ILE A 192 13.53 -13.97 -20.00
N ASP A 193 12.74 -12.99 -20.36
CA ASP A 193 11.51 -12.64 -19.65
C ASP A 193 10.38 -13.55 -20.15
N ILE A 194 9.79 -14.34 -19.26
CA ILE A 194 8.71 -15.28 -19.64
C ILE A 194 7.60 -15.32 -18.58
N MET A 195 6.43 -15.77 -19.01
CA MET A 195 5.26 -16.00 -18.16
C MET A 195 4.64 -17.36 -18.54
N PHE A 196 4.06 -18.03 -17.52
CA PHE A 196 3.43 -19.33 -17.70
C PHE A 196 1.92 -19.22 -17.49
N ILE A 197 1.15 -19.74 -18.46
CA ILE A 197 -0.32 -19.81 -18.41
C ILE A 197 -0.77 -21.24 -18.63
N HIS A 198 -1.79 -21.68 -17.85
CA HIS A 198 -2.47 -22.96 -18.07
C HIS A 198 -3.97 -22.74 -18.31
N SER A 199 -4.64 -23.73 -18.88
CA SER A 199 -6.01 -23.57 -19.41
C SER A 199 -7.04 -23.34 -18.30
N SER A 200 -6.99 -24.08 -17.20
CA SER A 200 -8.00 -24.05 -16.14
C SER A 200 -7.43 -24.32 -14.74
N ASP A 201 -8.01 -23.70 -13.72
CA ASP A 201 -7.77 -24.06 -12.31
C ASP A 201 -8.64 -25.26 -11.86
N LYS A 202 -9.69 -25.59 -12.65
CA LYS A 202 -10.67 -26.62 -12.31
C LYS A 202 -10.35 -27.93 -13.03
N GLY A 203 -10.10 -28.97 -12.23
CA GLY A 203 -9.72 -30.29 -12.71
C GLY A 203 -8.57 -30.87 -11.91
N HIS A 204 -8.01 -31.98 -12.39
CA HIS A 204 -6.98 -32.70 -11.66
C HIS A 204 -6.08 -33.54 -12.60
N ALA A 205 -4.87 -33.87 -12.10
CA ALA A 205 -3.96 -34.86 -12.65
C ALA A 205 -3.70 -35.90 -11.56
N GLY A 206 -4.38 -37.04 -11.60
CA GLY A 206 -4.35 -38.00 -10.51
C GLY A 206 -4.79 -37.38 -9.18
N LYS A 207 -3.85 -37.23 -8.23
CA LYS A 207 -4.11 -36.62 -6.90
C LYS A 207 -3.83 -35.11 -6.82
N LEU A 208 -3.27 -34.53 -7.88
CA LEU A 208 -2.92 -33.10 -7.90
C LEU A 208 -4.05 -32.30 -8.53
N THR A 209 -4.24 -31.07 -8.02
CA THR A 209 -5.00 -30.05 -8.74
C THR A 209 -4.24 -29.64 -10.00
N LEU A 210 -4.94 -29.08 -11.00
CA LEU A 210 -4.28 -28.57 -12.22
C LEU A 210 -3.22 -27.51 -11.90
N ASN A 211 -3.50 -26.64 -10.96
CA ASN A 211 -2.55 -25.63 -10.53
C ASN A 211 -1.27 -26.26 -9.96
N GLU A 212 -1.38 -27.25 -9.07
CA GLU A 212 -0.21 -27.96 -8.51
C GLU A 212 0.56 -28.72 -9.59
N PHE A 213 -0.15 -29.33 -10.55
CA PHE A 213 0.48 -30.02 -11.66
C PHE A 213 1.31 -29.07 -12.53
N PHE A 214 0.69 -27.99 -13.03
CA PHE A 214 1.40 -27.05 -13.90
C PHE A 214 2.48 -26.26 -13.17
N GLN A 215 2.31 -25.96 -11.89
CA GLN A 215 3.40 -25.36 -11.11
C GLN A 215 4.63 -26.28 -11.07
N ARG A 216 4.46 -27.60 -10.93
CA ARG A 216 5.58 -28.56 -10.96
C ARG A 216 6.22 -28.67 -12.33
N VAL A 217 5.41 -28.68 -13.40
CA VAL A 217 5.91 -28.62 -14.77
C VAL A 217 6.82 -27.41 -14.96
N PHE A 218 6.33 -26.23 -14.62
CA PHE A 218 7.08 -24.99 -14.86
C PHE A 218 8.25 -24.78 -13.91
N GLN A 219 8.18 -25.27 -12.67
CA GLN A 219 9.34 -25.32 -11.79
C GLN A 219 10.45 -26.18 -12.39
N LYS A 220 10.11 -27.27 -13.06
CA LYS A 220 11.09 -28.11 -13.75
C LYS A 220 11.64 -27.42 -14.99
N VAL A 221 10.80 -26.79 -15.82
CA VAL A 221 11.26 -25.99 -16.97
C VAL A 221 12.25 -24.91 -16.50
N PHE A 222 11.88 -24.15 -15.47
CA PHE A 222 12.75 -23.12 -14.90
C PHE A 222 14.10 -23.70 -14.46
N ARG A 223 14.09 -24.84 -13.74
CA ARG A 223 15.31 -25.53 -13.31
C ARG A 223 16.18 -25.95 -14.48
N LEU A 224 15.62 -26.61 -15.53
CA LEU A 224 16.35 -27.03 -16.70
C LEU A 224 17.03 -25.89 -17.44
N MET A 225 16.36 -24.71 -17.50
CA MET A 225 16.90 -23.53 -18.18
C MET A 225 17.95 -22.77 -17.35
N THR A 226 17.89 -22.85 -16.01
CA THR A 226 18.77 -22.06 -15.11
C THR A 226 19.86 -22.90 -14.44
N GLN A 227 19.90 -24.20 -14.63
CA GLN A 227 20.88 -25.10 -14.03
C GLN A 227 22.30 -24.74 -14.46
N ILE A 228 23.20 -24.60 -13.49
CA ILE A 228 24.64 -24.36 -13.73
C ILE A 228 25.27 -25.67 -14.16
N THR A 229 25.89 -25.67 -15.33
CA THR A 229 26.63 -26.82 -15.89
C THR A 229 28.08 -26.42 -16.18
N PRO A 230 28.97 -27.36 -16.52
CA PRO A 230 30.33 -27.04 -17.00
C PRO A 230 30.36 -26.11 -18.23
N GLU A 231 29.32 -26.16 -19.07
CA GLU A 231 29.14 -25.27 -20.22
C GLU A 231 28.49 -23.93 -19.87
N GLY A 232 28.19 -23.68 -18.60
CA GLY A 232 27.41 -22.54 -18.11
C GLY A 232 25.92 -22.86 -17.95
N LYS A 233 25.08 -21.85 -17.91
CA LYS A 233 23.60 -22.00 -17.89
C LYS A 233 23.05 -21.89 -19.32
N PRO A 234 21.95 -22.61 -19.64
CA PRO A 234 21.24 -22.35 -20.88
C PRO A 234 20.82 -20.89 -21.01
N TYR A 235 20.04 -20.38 -20.04
CA TYR A 235 19.69 -18.95 -19.92
C TYR A 235 19.48 -18.55 -18.45
N GLU A 236 19.60 -17.27 -18.16
CA GLU A 236 18.97 -16.67 -16.99
C GLU A 236 17.50 -16.43 -17.33
N VAL A 237 16.58 -16.80 -16.42
CA VAL A 237 15.14 -16.67 -16.63
C VAL A 237 14.59 -15.65 -15.65
N ASP A 238 13.94 -14.60 -16.16
CA ASP A 238 13.26 -13.60 -15.36
C ASP A 238 11.73 -13.80 -15.43
N LEU A 239 11.10 -13.88 -14.25
CA LEU A 239 9.66 -14.02 -14.09
C LEU A 239 9.01 -12.77 -13.46
N ASP A 240 9.74 -11.67 -13.29
CA ASP A 240 9.28 -10.49 -12.57
C ASP A 240 8.15 -9.72 -13.29
N LEU A 241 8.03 -9.92 -14.60
CA LEU A 241 6.97 -9.32 -15.42
C LEU A 241 5.62 -10.08 -15.35
N ARG A 242 5.56 -11.24 -14.66
CA ARG A 242 4.30 -11.97 -14.47
C ARG A 242 3.36 -11.26 -13.47
N PRO A 243 2.05 -11.57 -13.47
CA PRO A 243 1.11 -11.06 -12.48
C PRO A 243 1.60 -11.24 -11.04
N PHE A 244 1.46 -10.19 -10.23
CA PHE A 244 2.00 -10.07 -8.87
C PHE A 244 3.54 -10.12 -8.75
N GLY A 245 4.29 -10.16 -9.85
CA GLY A 245 5.76 -10.17 -9.85
C GLY A 245 6.34 -11.32 -9.01
N LYS A 246 7.35 -11.03 -8.20
CA LYS A 246 8.02 -12.05 -7.35
C LYS A 246 7.11 -12.73 -6.34
N SER A 247 6.02 -12.09 -5.92
CA SER A 247 5.07 -12.63 -4.94
C SER A 247 4.00 -13.53 -5.57
N GLY A 248 3.85 -13.51 -6.91
CA GLY A 248 2.84 -14.28 -7.62
C GLY A 248 3.20 -15.74 -7.79
N PRO A 249 2.19 -16.60 -8.08
CA PRO A 249 2.43 -17.99 -8.41
C PRO A 249 3.28 -18.09 -9.68
N ILE A 250 3.99 -19.21 -9.86
CA ILE A 250 4.85 -19.41 -11.03
C ILE A 250 4.03 -19.51 -12.32
N SER A 251 2.83 -20.11 -12.22
CA SER A 251 1.85 -20.30 -13.29
C SER A 251 0.46 -19.88 -12.81
N MET A 252 -0.38 -19.38 -13.69
CA MET A 252 -1.80 -19.11 -13.39
C MET A 252 -2.69 -19.54 -14.56
N SER A 253 -3.97 -19.78 -14.28
CA SER A 253 -4.93 -20.11 -15.33
C SER A 253 -5.25 -18.89 -16.20
N LEU A 254 -5.73 -19.15 -17.43
CA LEU A 254 -6.20 -18.10 -18.34
C LEU A 254 -7.23 -17.19 -17.66
N ARG A 255 -8.19 -17.77 -16.94
CA ARG A 255 -9.23 -17.01 -16.22
C ARG A 255 -8.67 -16.17 -15.09
N SER A 256 -7.71 -16.70 -14.34
CA SER A 256 -7.04 -15.96 -13.26
C SER A 256 -6.22 -14.80 -13.81
N ALA A 257 -5.58 -14.99 -14.97
CA ALA A 257 -4.85 -13.90 -15.66
C ALA A 257 -5.81 -12.81 -16.16
N GLU A 258 -6.95 -13.18 -16.75
CA GLU A 258 -7.99 -12.24 -17.17
C GLU A 258 -8.46 -11.38 -16.00
N LEU A 259 -8.87 -12.00 -14.90
CA LEU A 259 -9.32 -11.28 -13.68
C LEU A 259 -8.24 -10.38 -13.11
N TYR A 260 -6.97 -10.80 -13.14
CA TYR A 260 -5.86 -9.98 -12.67
C TYR A 260 -5.70 -8.70 -13.50
N TYR A 261 -5.60 -8.84 -14.82
CA TYR A 261 -5.37 -7.68 -15.69
C TYR A 261 -6.59 -6.76 -15.80
N GLU A 262 -7.81 -7.30 -15.63
CA GLU A 262 -9.03 -6.51 -15.55
C GLU A 262 -9.09 -5.67 -14.26
N SER A 263 -8.76 -6.26 -13.11
CA SER A 263 -8.96 -5.66 -11.79
C SER A 263 -7.74 -4.95 -11.24
N TYR A 264 -6.53 -5.44 -11.50
CA TYR A 264 -5.27 -4.99 -10.89
C TYR A 264 -4.23 -4.51 -11.89
N GLY A 265 -4.45 -4.74 -13.18
CA GLY A 265 -3.47 -4.43 -14.24
C GLY A 265 -3.09 -2.95 -14.28
N ARG A 266 -1.79 -2.64 -14.27
CA ARG A 266 -1.20 -1.30 -14.26
C ARG A 266 -0.71 -0.89 -15.64
N THR A 267 -0.51 0.39 -15.87
CA THR A 267 -0.06 0.89 -17.19
C THR A 267 1.32 0.37 -17.57
N TRP A 268 2.26 0.22 -16.65
CA TRP A 268 3.57 -0.37 -16.98
C TRP A 268 3.45 -1.84 -17.46
N GLU A 269 2.45 -2.59 -16.98
CA GLU A 269 2.19 -3.96 -17.43
C GLU A 269 1.62 -3.99 -18.85
N ARG A 270 1.00 -2.90 -19.33
CA ARG A 270 0.62 -2.78 -20.75
C ARG A 270 1.85 -2.72 -21.65
N PHE A 271 2.92 -2.03 -21.23
CA PHE A 271 4.19 -2.05 -21.93
C PHE A 271 4.82 -3.46 -21.94
N ALA A 272 4.71 -4.19 -20.82
CA ALA A 272 5.18 -5.57 -20.74
C ALA A 272 4.36 -6.49 -21.66
N LEU A 273 3.03 -6.43 -21.60
CA LEU A 273 2.15 -7.25 -22.44
C LEU A 273 2.12 -6.83 -23.92
N LEU A 274 2.44 -5.58 -24.25
CA LEU A 274 2.65 -5.18 -25.65
C LEU A 274 3.67 -6.10 -26.33
N ARG A 275 4.70 -6.52 -25.62
CA ARG A 275 5.75 -7.43 -26.10
C ARG A 275 5.41 -8.92 -25.93
N ALA A 276 4.26 -9.26 -25.33
CA ALA A 276 3.87 -10.64 -25.12
C ALA A 276 3.63 -11.37 -26.46
N ARG A 277 4.24 -12.55 -26.63
CA ARG A 277 4.02 -13.44 -27.77
C ARG A 277 4.10 -14.91 -27.37
N TYR A 278 3.56 -15.76 -28.22
CA TYR A 278 3.74 -17.21 -28.09
C TYR A 278 5.21 -17.60 -28.11
N CYS A 279 5.61 -18.46 -27.18
CA CYS A 279 6.95 -18.99 -27.10
C CYS A 279 6.97 -20.52 -27.20
N ALA A 280 6.22 -21.22 -26.34
CA ALA A 280 6.21 -22.67 -26.30
C ALA A 280 4.90 -23.24 -25.74
N GLY A 281 4.65 -24.53 -25.93
CA GLY A 281 3.48 -25.27 -25.46
C GLY A 281 2.26 -25.15 -26.39
N ASP A 282 1.07 -24.93 -25.80
CA ASP A 282 -0.19 -24.88 -26.57
C ASP A 282 -0.39 -23.48 -27.20
N GLU A 283 -0.35 -23.42 -28.52
CA GLU A 283 -0.55 -22.19 -29.29
C GLU A 283 -1.99 -21.69 -29.26
N GLU A 284 -2.99 -22.58 -29.20
CA GLU A 284 -4.40 -22.19 -29.15
C GLU A 284 -4.72 -21.52 -27.80
N LEU A 285 -4.15 -22.02 -26.71
CA LEU A 285 -4.26 -21.37 -25.41
C LEU A 285 -3.63 -19.97 -25.43
N TYR A 286 -2.47 -19.80 -26.08
CA TYR A 286 -1.90 -18.46 -26.26
C TYR A 286 -2.81 -17.56 -27.09
N ARG A 287 -3.42 -18.05 -28.16
CA ARG A 287 -4.38 -17.26 -28.96
C ARG A 287 -5.60 -16.85 -28.14
N ALA A 288 -6.07 -17.72 -27.25
CA ALA A 288 -7.12 -17.37 -26.30
C ALA A 288 -6.64 -16.26 -25.33
N PHE A 289 -5.44 -16.38 -24.77
CA PHE A 289 -4.83 -15.34 -23.93
C PHE A 289 -4.68 -14.01 -24.68
N GLU A 290 -4.24 -14.05 -25.94
CA GLU A 290 -4.11 -12.83 -26.76
C GLU A 290 -5.45 -12.13 -26.97
N ARG A 291 -6.50 -12.89 -27.33
CA ARG A 291 -7.85 -12.37 -27.57
C ARG A 291 -8.56 -11.88 -26.31
N GLU A 292 -8.45 -12.62 -25.21
CA GLU A 292 -9.26 -12.43 -24.00
C GLU A 292 -8.56 -11.56 -22.95
N VAL A 293 -7.24 -11.57 -22.91
CA VAL A 293 -6.44 -10.86 -21.91
C VAL A 293 -5.62 -9.72 -22.54
N LYS A 294 -4.68 -10.07 -23.46
CA LYS A 294 -3.71 -9.11 -23.99
C LYS A 294 -4.38 -7.98 -24.77
N GLU A 295 -5.17 -8.30 -25.80
CA GLU A 295 -5.77 -7.25 -26.64
C GLU A 295 -6.71 -6.30 -25.89
N PRO A 296 -7.64 -6.77 -25.04
CA PRO A 296 -8.52 -5.87 -24.28
C PRO A 296 -7.78 -5.01 -23.28
N PHE A 297 -6.74 -5.55 -22.67
CA PHE A 297 -5.95 -4.83 -21.66
C PHE A 297 -4.99 -3.82 -22.30
N VAL A 298 -4.26 -4.21 -23.35
CA VAL A 298 -3.22 -3.37 -23.99
C VAL A 298 -3.84 -2.33 -24.94
N PHE A 299 -4.78 -2.72 -25.81
CA PHE A 299 -5.28 -1.90 -26.91
C PHE A 299 -6.74 -1.46 -26.69
N ARG A 300 -6.96 -0.54 -25.77
CA ARG A 300 -8.30 0.02 -25.54
C ARG A 300 -8.73 0.93 -26.70
N LYS A 301 -9.99 0.80 -27.14
CA LYS A 301 -10.58 1.64 -28.22
C LYS A 301 -10.70 3.11 -27.82
N SER A 302 -10.98 3.41 -26.57
CA SER A 302 -10.98 4.76 -26.01
C SER A 302 -9.73 4.95 -25.16
N VAL A 303 -8.93 5.95 -25.51
CA VAL A 303 -7.78 6.38 -24.66
C VAL A 303 -8.37 7.20 -23.53
N ASP A 304 -8.37 6.66 -22.34
CA ASP A 304 -8.70 7.40 -21.12
C ASP A 304 -7.57 8.42 -20.85
N TYR A 305 -7.93 9.63 -20.47
CA TYR A 305 -6.98 10.70 -20.09
C TYR A 305 -5.96 10.21 -19.04
N ARG A 306 -6.37 9.31 -18.16
CA ARG A 306 -5.51 8.67 -17.17
C ARG A 306 -4.32 7.90 -17.78
N ILE A 307 -4.51 7.24 -18.92
CA ILE A 307 -3.42 6.53 -19.61
C ILE A 307 -2.36 7.51 -20.10
N LEU A 308 -2.78 8.68 -20.59
CA LEU A 308 -1.86 9.74 -21.01
C LEU A 308 -1.04 10.27 -19.83
N GLU A 309 -1.70 10.55 -18.69
CA GLU A 309 -1.03 10.98 -17.45
C GLU A 309 -0.02 9.92 -16.97
N GLU A 310 -0.42 8.65 -16.92
CA GLU A 310 0.45 7.57 -16.49
C GLU A 310 1.66 7.37 -17.41
N ILE A 311 1.49 7.52 -18.74
CA ILE A 311 2.61 7.48 -19.68
C ILE A 311 3.55 8.66 -19.45
N GLN A 312 3.02 9.88 -19.23
CA GLN A 312 3.83 11.06 -18.88
C GLN A 312 4.63 10.86 -17.59
N LEU A 313 4.04 10.19 -16.61
CA LEU A 313 4.68 9.87 -15.34
C LEU A 313 5.83 8.86 -15.51
N ILE A 314 5.63 7.82 -16.31
CA ILE A 314 6.71 6.86 -16.66
C ILE A 314 7.82 7.58 -17.42
N LYS A 315 7.47 8.50 -18.35
CA LYS A 315 8.42 9.35 -19.06
C LYS A 315 9.28 10.19 -18.09
N ALA A 316 8.64 10.87 -17.14
CA ALA A 316 9.34 11.68 -16.13
C ALA A 316 10.27 10.83 -15.25
N GLN A 317 9.86 9.62 -14.88
CA GLN A 317 10.71 8.69 -14.14
C GLN A 317 11.94 8.27 -14.96
N ILE A 318 11.76 7.91 -16.22
CA ILE A 318 12.89 7.55 -17.13
C ILE A 318 13.88 8.72 -17.21
N ALA A 319 13.40 9.94 -17.44
CA ALA A 319 14.24 11.15 -17.51
C ALA A 319 14.97 11.44 -16.19
N SER A 320 14.31 11.26 -15.04
CA SER A 320 14.91 11.42 -13.71
C SER A 320 16.01 10.39 -13.43
N GLU A 321 15.79 9.13 -13.79
CA GLU A 321 16.78 8.06 -13.64
C GLU A 321 18.01 8.30 -14.50
N ALA A 322 17.81 8.83 -15.72
CA ALA A 322 18.90 9.21 -16.62
C ALA A 322 19.79 10.30 -16.02
N LYS A 323 19.20 11.32 -15.39
CA LYS A 323 19.94 12.43 -14.74
C LYS A 323 20.71 11.99 -13.48
N LYS A 324 20.19 11.06 -12.68
CA LYS A 324 20.83 10.61 -11.42
C LYS A 324 22.14 9.83 -11.60
N ARG A 325 22.38 9.25 -12.77
CA ARG A 325 23.53 8.36 -13.04
C ARG A 325 24.72 9.03 -13.73
N LEU A 326 24.77 10.35 -13.77
CA LEU A 326 25.82 11.16 -14.44
C LEU A 326 27.21 11.13 -13.79
N LEU A 327 27.47 10.31 -12.78
CA LEU A 327 28.78 10.19 -12.13
C LEU A 327 29.72 9.21 -12.88
N GLY A 328 30.33 9.68 -13.95
CA GLY A 328 31.57 9.12 -14.48
C GLY A 328 31.50 7.89 -15.38
N LYS A 329 30.32 7.34 -15.73
CA LYS A 329 30.17 6.23 -16.70
C LYS A 329 28.97 6.45 -17.63
N ASN A 330 29.19 6.37 -18.95
CA ASN A 330 28.14 6.44 -19.94
C ASN A 330 27.27 5.17 -19.88
N ASN A 331 25.98 5.28 -19.53
CA ASN A 331 25.04 4.14 -19.53
C ASN A 331 24.20 4.17 -20.81
N ILE A 332 24.38 3.18 -21.66
CA ILE A 332 23.77 3.10 -22.98
C ILE A 332 22.26 2.85 -22.90
N LYS A 333 21.80 2.11 -21.88
CA LYS A 333 20.40 1.71 -21.76
C LYS A 333 19.56 2.77 -21.07
N THR A 334 20.04 3.26 -19.92
CA THR A 334 19.28 4.16 -19.04
C THR A 334 19.81 5.58 -18.99
N GLY A 335 20.87 5.91 -19.72
CA GLY A 335 21.36 7.27 -19.91
C GLY A 335 20.44 8.08 -20.79
N GLU A 336 20.62 9.41 -20.78
CA GLU A 336 19.86 10.34 -21.63
C GLU A 336 20.05 10.00 -23.11
N GLY A 337 18.97 9.90 -23.86
CA GLY A 337 18.98 9.46 -25.26
C GLY A 337 19.35 7.99 -25.46
N GLY A 338 19.28 7.16 -24.40
CA GLY A 338 19.63 5.74 -24.45
C GLY A 338 18.56 4.84 -25.05
N ILE A 339 18.86 3.55 -25.09
CA ILE A 339 17.98 2.50 -25.65
C ILE A 339 16.56 2.58 -25.08
N ARG A 340 16.43 2.81 -23.76
CA ARG A 340 15.14 2.86 -23.06
C ARG A 340 14.25 4.01 -23.53
N GLU A 341 14.83 5.15 -23.88
CA GLU A 341 14.07 6.28 -24.40
C GLU A 341 13.55 6.00 -25.81
N VAL A 342 14.33 5.33 -26.69
CA VAL A 342 13.84 4.88 -28.01
C VAL A 342 12.68 3.92 -27.85
N GLU A 343 12.87 2.85 -27.06
CA GLU A 343 11.86 1.82 -26.83
C GLU A 343 10.57 2.43 -26.25
N PHE A 344 10.67 3.29 -25.22
CA PHE A 344 9.53 3.93 -24.60
C PHE A 344 8.79 4.86 -25.56
N THR A 345 9.53 5.66 -26.33
CA THR A 345 9.00 6.54 -27.38
C THR A 345 8.07 5.77 -28.32
N VAL A 346 8.60 4.71 -28.93
CA VAL A 346 7.88 3.90 -29.91
C VAL A 346 6.70 3.19 -29.30
N GLN A 347 6.90 2.52 -28.15
CA GLN A 347 5.87 1.74 -27.48
C GLN A 347 4.72 2.59 -26.93
N SER A 348 4.99 3.79 -26.41
CA SER A 348 3.96 4.71 -25.94
C SER A 348 3.00 5.08 -27.07
N ILE A 349 3.53 5.36 -28.25
CA ILE A 349 2.72 5.71 -29.41
C ILE A 349 1.91 4.49 -29.89
N VAL A 350 2.53 3.31 -29.92
CA VAL A 350 1.83 2.07 -30.28
C VAL A 350 0.67 1.78 -29.31
N LEU A 351 0.87 1.97 -28.00
CA LEU A 351 -0.18 1.82 -27.00
C LEU A 351 -1.34 2.81 -27.20
N LEU A 352 -1.03 4.04 -27.53
CA LEU A 352 -2.04 5.09 -27.72
C LEU A 352 -2.85 4.91 -29.01
N LEU A 353 -2.21 4.49 -30.09
CA LEU A 353 -2.83 4.41 -31.42
C LEU A 353 -3.30 3.00 -31.79
N GLY A 354 -2.71 1.95 -31.20
CA GLY A 354 -2.99 0.55 -31.53
C GLY A 354 -4.42 0.10 -31.25
N GLY A 355 -5.14 0.77 -30.33
CA GLY A 355 -6.55 0.54 -30.07
C GLY A 355 -7.45 0.93 -31.27
N LYS A 356 -7.10 2.00 -31.98
CA LYS A 356 -7.80 2.51 -33.15
C LYS A 356 -7.27 1.95 -34.46
N SER A 357 -5.99 1.56 -34.50
CA SER A 357 -5.31 1.08 -35.70
C SER A 357 -4.61 -0.26 -35.43
N PRO A 358 -5.26 -1.40 -35.72
CA PRO A 358 -4.65 -2.72 -35.56
C PRO A 358 -3.32 -2.90 -36.30
N PHE A 359 -3.12 -2.21 -37.41
CA PHE A 359 -1.87 -2.18 -38.17
C PHE A 359 -0.67 -1.75 -37.30
N LEU A 360 -0.88 -0.86 -36.33
CA LEU A 360 0.16 -0.36 -35.43
C LEU A 360 0.47 -1.29 -34.26
N ARG A 361 -0.26 -2.38 -34.07
CA ARG A 361 0.00 -3.35 -33.00
C ARG A 361 1.27 -4.16 -33.30
N GLU A 362 2.41 -3.59 -32.95
CA GLU A 362 3.72 -4.17 -33.24
C GLU A 362 4.61 -4.12 -32.01
N SER A 363 5.21 -5.24 -31.65
CA SER A 363 6.10 -5.36 -30.48
C SER A 363 7.57 -5.08 -30.81
N ASN A 364 7.98 -5.40 -32.04
CA ASN A 364 9.36 -5.17 -32.49
C ASN A 364 9.59 -3.69 -32.78
N THR A 365 10.63 -3.12 -32.19
CA THR A 365 10.90 -1.68 -32.25
C THR A 365 11.21 -1.21 -33.67
N PHE A 366 12.01 -1.94 -34.46
CA PHE A 366 12.33 -1.58 -35.84
C PHE A 366 11.06 -1.54 -36.72
N ARG A 367 10.24 -2.59 -36.63
CA ARG A 367 9.00 -2.71 -37.38
C ARG A 367 7.96 -1.68 -36.94
N ALA A 368 7.90 -1.40 -35.63
CA ALA A 368 7.02 -0.37 -35.10
C ALA A 368 7.39 1.02 -35.59
N ILE A 369 8.68 1.40 -35.62
CA ILE A 369 9.17 2.66 -36.22
C ILE A 369 8.71 2.75 -37.68
N TRP A 370 8.92 1.68 -38.47
CA TRP A 370 8.49 1.65 -39.87
C TRP A 370 6.95 1.83 -40.00
N LYS A 371 6.14 1.09 -39.23
CA LYS A 371 4.68 1.19 -39.26
C LYS A 371 4.17 2.58 -38.85
N LEU A 372 4.79 3.20 -37.86
CA LEU A 372 4.48 4.56 -37.41
C LEU A 372 4.82 5.61 -38.48
N ASN A 373 5.92 5.44 -39.19
CA ASN A 373 6.25 6.27 -40.35
C ASN A 373 5.20 6.11 -41.46
N GLN A 374 4.80 4.88 -41.78
CA GLN A 374 3.75 4.64 -42.81
C GLN A 374 2.40 5.30 -42.46
N LYS A 375 2.13 5.54 -41.18
CA LYS A 375 0.95 6.24 -40.69
C LYS A 375 1.17 7.76 -40.52
N GLY A 376 2.35 8.28 -40.90
CA GLY A 376 2.69 9.69 -40.80
C GLY A 376 2.85 10.22 -39.38
N VAL A 377 3.07 9.31 -38.42
CA VAL A 377 3.35 9.66 -37.02
C VAL A 377 4.78 10.17 -36.88
N PHE A 378 5.72 9.47 -37.46
CA PHE A 378 7.11 9.94 -37.65
C PHE A 378 7.30 10.40 -39.08
N SER A 379 8.03 11.48 -39.26
CA SER A 379 8.59 11.85 -40.57
C SER A 379 9.59 10.80 -41.06
N ASN A 380 9.91 10.79 -42.34
CA ASN A 380 10.91 9.89 -42.91
C ASN A 380 12.28 10.11 -42.24
N GLU A 381 12.63 11.34 -41.92
CA GLU A 381 13.89 11.71 -41.31
C GLU A 381 13.98 11.19 -39.86
N GLU A 382 12.91 11.37 -39.07
CA GLU A 382 12.82 10.85 -37.70
C GLU A 382 12.86 9.33 -37.67
N ALA A 383 12.11 8.65 -38.54
CA ALA A 383 12.09 7.19 -38.59
C ALA A 383 13.48 6.61 -38.92
N ILE A 384 14.13 7.12 -39.98
CA ILE A 384 15.50 6.68 -40.34
C ILE A 384 16.50 7.01 -39.23
N PHE A 385 16.33 8.15 -38.56
CA PHE A 385 17.20 8.53 -37.45
C PHE A 385 17.03 7.58 -36.26
N LEU A 386 15.78 7.33 -35.82
CA LEU A 386 15.49 6.42 -34.71
C LEU A 386 15.97 5.00 -34.99
N GLU A 387 15.74 4.47 -36.20
CA GLU A 387 16.19 3.14 -36.61
C GLU A 387 17.73 3.02 -36.50
N ARG A 388 18.46 3.98 -37.08
CA ARG A 388 19.94 4.00 -37.01
C ARG A 388 20.47 4.22 -35.61
N ALA A 389 19.85 5.08 -34.83
CA ALA A 389 20.23 5.32 -33.43
C ALA A 389 20.01 4.05 -32.59
N TYR A 390 18.84 3.41 -32.75
CA TYR A 390 18.53 2.17 -32.04
C TYR A 390 19.50 1.04 -32.42
N GLU A 391 19.74 0.81 -33.71
CA GLU A 391 20.73 -0.19 -34.18
C GLU A 391 22.11 0.09 -33.60
N PHE A 392 22.60 1.35 -33.68
CA PHE A 392 23.90 1.72 -33.17
C PHE A 392 24.05 1.45 -31.66
N LEU A 393 23.07 1.90 -30.87
CA LEU A 393 23.09 1.73 -29.42
C LEU A 393 23.02 0.25 -29.04
N ARG A 394 22.22 -0.56 -29.75
CA ARG A 394 22.10 -2.00 -29.54
C ARG A 394 23.36 -2.75 -29.91
N ARG A 395 24.04 -2.39 -31.01
CA ARG A 395 25.34 -2.96 -31.37
C ARG A 395 26.39 -2.61 -30.33
N LEU A 396 26.37 -1.39 -29.83
CA LEU A 396 27.28 -0.95 -28.75
C LEU A 396 27.02 -1.77 -27.46
N GLU A 397 25.78 -1.98 -27.08
CA GLU A 397 25.38 -2.84 -25.94
C GLU A 397 25.92 -4.29 -26.13
N HIS A 398 25.75 -4.86 -27.32
CA HIS A 398 26.31 -6.18 -27.65
C HIS A 398 27.82 -6.26 -27.48
N ARG A 399 28.61 -5.25 -27.93
CA ARG A 399 30.07 -5.26 -27.78
C ARG A 399 30.49 -5.23 -26.30
N LEU A 400 29.74 -4.56 -25.45
CA LEU A 400 29.99 -4.58 -24.01
C LEU A 400 29.67 -5.96 -23.41
N GLN A 401 28.54 -6.51 -23.73
CA GLN A 401 28.07 -7.78 -23.19
C GLN A 401 28.95 -8.96 -23.66
N LEU A 402 29.36 -8.99 -24.93
CA LEU A 402 30.25 -10.01 -25.48
C LEU A 402 31.60 -10.06 -24.78
N HIS A 403 32.16 -8.91 -24.46
CA HIS A 403 33.46 -8.85 -23.77
C HIS A 403 33.38 -9.38 -22.32
N SER A 404 32.37 -8.99 -21.57
CA SER A 404 32.22 -9.38 -20.16
C SER A 404 31.48 -10.70 -19.98
N CYS A 405 30.74 -11.18 -20.97
CA CYS A 405 29.81 -12.29 -20.90
C CYS A 405 28.67 -12.09 -19.89
N THR A 406 28.35 -10.85 -19.60
CA THR A 406 27.33 -10.46 -18.61
C THR A 406 26.50 -9.29 -19.14
N GLN A 407 25.39 -9.01 -18.48
CA GLN A 407 24.53 -7.83 -18.75
C GLN A 407 25.22 -6.51 -18.37
N THR A 408 26.19 -6.08 -19.16
CA THR A 408 26.88 -4.80 -18.99
C THR A 408 26.24 -3.73 -19.87
N GLN A 409 25.96 -2.54 -19.28
CA GLN A 409 25.26 -1.44 -19.96
C GLN A 409 26.01 -0.12 -19.90
N SER A 410 27.16 -0.09 -19.22
CA SER A 410 27.97 1.12 -19.05
C SER A 410 29.36 0.91 -19.57
N PHE A 411 29.94 1.95 -20.17
CA PHE A 411 31.32 1.98 -20.62
C PHE A 411 32.08 3.22 -20.12
N SER A 412 33.37 3.09 -20.01
CA SER A 412 34.32 4.15 -19.62
C SER A 412 35.21 4.54 -20.80
N GLU A 413 36.01 5.57 -20.61
CA GLU A 413 37.04 5.98 -21.61
C GLU A 413 37.98 4.83 -22.00
N ASN A 414 38.31 3.94 -21.04
CA ASN A 414 39.18 2.78 -21.28
C ASN A 414 38.59 1.74 -22.23
N ASP A 415 37.25 1.74 -22.39
CA ASP A 415 36.56 0.80 -23.28
C ASP A 415 36.44 1.30 -24.72
N ILE A 416 36.65 2.62 -24.96
CA ILE A 416 36.36 3.26 -26.25
C ILE A 416 37.20 2.65 -27.37
N SER A 417 38.50 2.47 -27.17
CA SER A 417 39.44 1.95 -28.18
C SER A 417 39.04 0.52 -28.61
N ARG A 418 38.69 -0.34 -27.63
CA ARG A 418 38.23 -1.70 -27.87
C ARG A 418 36.93 -1.74 -28.65
N ILE A 419 35.94 -0.96 -28.18
CA ILE A 419 34.59 -0.92 -28.79
C ILE A 419 34.71 -0.40 -30.24
N ALA A 420 35.44 0.70 -30.44
CA ALA A 420 35.63 1.26 -31.77
C ALA A 420 36.24 0.24 -32.75
N ARG A 421 37.25 -0.51 -32.32
CA ARG A 421 37.85 -1.59 -33.11
C ARG A 421 36.86 -2.70 -33.48
N HIS A 422 36.08 -3.16 -32.48
CA HIS A 422 35.06 -4.19 -32.68
C HIS A 422 33.86 -3.72 -33.52
N MET A 423 33.58 -2.40 -33.55
CA MET A 423 32.57 -1.76 -34.42
C MET A 423 33.12 -1.34 -35.77
N LYS A 424 34.41 -1.59 -36.05
CA LYS A 424 35.14 -1.25 -37.30
C LYS A 424 35.08 0.25 -37.63
N MET A 425 35.28 1.12 -36.63
CA MET A 425 35.28 2.57 -36.74
C MET A 425 36.43 3.18 -35.92
N LYS A 426 36.71 4.48 -36.15
CA LYS A 426 37.68 5.21 -35.34
C LYS A 426 37.06 5.63 -34.01
N GLU A 427 37.90 5.83 -32.98
CA GLU A 427 37.44 6.27 -31.65
C GLU A 427 36.67 7.59 -31.68
N GLN A 428 37.14 8.56 -32.43
CA GLN A 428 36.48 9.85 -32.62
C GLN A 428 35.13 9.70 -33.31
N GLU A 429 34.99 8.79 -34.26
CA GLU A 429 33.74 8.49 -34.95
C GLU A 429 32.73 7.81 -33.99
N LEU A 430 33.18 6.89 -33.16
CA LEU A 430 32.37 6.23 -32.14
C LEU A 430 31.75 7.26 -31.17
N ILE A 431 32.60 8.17 -30.65
CA ILE A 431 32.17 9.23 -29.72
C ILE A 431 31.19 10.18 -30.42
N ALA A 432 31.51 10.63 -31.64
CA ALA A 432 30.64 11.52 -32.39
C ALA A 432 29.28 10.91 -32.72
N TYR A 433 29.22 9.64 -33.11
CA TYR A 433 27.95 8.94 -33.32
C TYR A 433 27.17 8.72 -32.04
N TYR A 434 27.85 8.36 -30.95
CA TYR A 434 27.18 8.20 -29.65
C TYR A 434 26.50 9.51 -29.19
N GLU A 435 27.27 10.61 -29.23
CA GLU A 435 26.70 11.94 -28.88
C GLU A 435 25.59 12.37 -29.84
N LYS A 436 25.77 12.19 -31.13
CA LYS A 436 24.77 12.54 -32.13
C LYS A 436 23.45 11.78 -31.88
N TYR A 437 23.53 10.46 -31.70
CA TYR A 437 22.36 9.64 -31.55
C TYR A 437 21.68 9.86 -30.20
N THR A 438 22.41 9.96 -29.11
CA THR A 438 21.82 10.19 -27.78
C THR A 438 21.17 11.56 -27.70
N LYS A 439 21.80 12.64 -28.19
CA LYS A 439 21.17 13.98 -28.25
C LYS A 439 19.92 14.00 -29.10
N GLY A 440 19.94 13.36 -30.26
CA GLY A 440 18.78 13.34 -31.17
C GLY A 440 17.63 12.49 -30.62
N VAL A 441 17.91 11.35 -29.99
CA VAL A 441 16.90 10.53 -29.32
C VAL A 441 16.26 11.29 -28.17
N SER A 442 17.05 11.95 -27.32
CA SER A 442 16.55 12.76 -26.22
C SER A 442 15.64 13.90 -26.70
N LEU A 443 16.01 14.54 -27.83
CA LEU A 443 15.18 15.57 -28.44
C LEU A 443 13.82 15.01 -28.88
N ILE A 444 13.80 13.91 -29.64
CA ILE A 444 12.54 13.27 -30.09
C ILE A 444 11.72 12.80 -28.89
N PHE A 445 12.34 12.18 -27.90
CA PHE A 445 11.69 11.75 -26.65
C PHE A 445 11.04 12.93 -25.90
N SER A 446 11.69 14.10 -25.89
CA SER A 446 11.13 15.30 -25.25
C SER A 446 9.90 15.83 -25.96
N GLN A 447 9.83 15.74 -27.30
CA GLN A 447 8.74 16.23 -28.14
C GLN A 447 7.50 15.33 -28.10
N ILE A 448 7.65 14.04 -27.80
CA ILE A 448 6.54 13.13 -27.67
C ILE A 448 5.85 13.37 -26.33
N MET A 449 4.62 13.84 -26.37
CA MET A 449 3.85 14.35 -25.25
C MET A 449 4.61 15.50 -24.54
N PRO A 450 4.52 16.72 -25.07
CA PRO A 450 5.03 17.88 -24.36
C PRO A 450 4.46 17.82 -22.95
N SER A 451 5.32 17.84 -21.96
CA SER A 451 4.92 18.10 -20.57
C SER A 451 4.07 19.37 -20.63
N GLN A 452 2.87 19.36 -20.08
CA GLN A 452 2.28 20.61 -19.59
C GLN A 452 3.43 21.33 -18.92
N GLU A 453 3.60 22.61 -19.20
CA GLU A 453 4.67 23.49 -18.73
C GLU A 453 5.27 22.97 -17.44
N GLU A 454 6.60 22.87 -17.35
CA GLU A 454 7.27 22.54 -16.11
C GLU A 454 6.70 23.51 -15.06
N GLU A 455 5.63 23.11 -14.38
CA GLU A 455 5.31 23.72 -13.09
C GLU A 455 6.58 23.48 -12.29
N GLU A 456 7.28 24.54 -11.97
CA GLU A 456 8.49 24.47 -11.16
C GLU A 456 8.14 23.62 -9.94
N LEU A 457 8.73 22.42 -9.88
CA LEU A 457 8.48 21.52 -8.77
C LEU A 457 8.69 22.31 -7.48
N HIS A 458 7.67 22.31 -6.62
CA HIS A 458 7.76 22.97 -5.33
C HIS A 458 9.05 22.53 -4.62
N PRO A 459 9.78 23.42 -3.91
CA PRO A 459 11.07 23.10 -3.31
C PRO A 459 11.07 21.79 -2.50
N ILE A 460 10.00 21.50 -1.75
CA ILE A 460 9.90 20.24 -0.99
C ILE A 460 9.81 19.01 -1.86
N GLN A 461 9.13 19.10 -3.02
CA GLN A 461 9.03 17.98 -3.96
C GLN A 461 10.41 17.66 -4.54
N ARG A 462 11.17 18.69 -4.89
CA ARG A 462 12.54 18.59 -5.38
C ARG A 462 13.48 17.98 -4.33
N ALA A 463 13.43 18.50 -3.09
CA ALA A 463 14.25 18.00 -1.99
C ALA A 463 13.98 16.51 -1.68
N LEU A 464 12.72 16.10 -1.65
CA LEU A 464 12.35 14.69 -1.41
C LEU A 464 12.73 13.77 -2.56
N LEU A 465 12.58 14.20 -3.83
CA LEU A 465 12.98 13.39 -4.99
C LEU A 465 14.49 13.20 -5.05
N ASN A 466 15.25 14.22 -4.66
CA ASN A 466 16.70 14.16 -4.63
C ASN A 466 17.26 13.51 -3.35
N GLY A 467 16.45 13.36 -2.31
CA GLY A 467 16.89 12.90 -1.00
C GLY A 467 17.76 13.95 -0.27
N ASP A 468 17.56 15.24 -0.60
CA ASP A 468 18.34 16.34 -0.05
C ASP A 468 17.74 16.82 1.28
N LEU A 469 18.44 16.48 2.37
CA LEU A 469 18.00 16.80 3.73
C LEU A 469 18.16 18.30 4.03
N GLU A 470 19.19 18.95 3.51
CA GLU A 470 19.46 20.36 3.85
C GLU A 470 18.42 21.28 3.19
N ASP A 471 18.15 21.08 1.91
CA ASP A 471 17.09 21.81 1.20
C ASP A 471 15.71 21.56 1.87
N ALA A 472 15.45 20.30 2.26
CA ALA A 472 14.19 19.95 2.93
C ALA A 472 14.04 20.59 4.30
N LYS A 473 15.10 20.74 5.10
CA LYS A 473 15.08 21.39 6.41
C LYS A 473 14.65 22.85 6.31
N GLU A 474 15.20 23.58 5.34
CA GLU A 474 14.85 24.98 5.13
C GLU A 474 13.36 25.13 4.82
N VAL A 475 12.87 24.34 3.86
CA VAL A 475 11.47 24.36 3.44
C VAL A 475 10.52 23.95 4.58
N LEU A 476 10.82 22.87 5.30
CA LEU A 476 9.98 22.36 6.39
C LEU A 476 9.97 23.30 7.59
N SER A 477 11.07 23.99 7.86
CA SER A 477 11.11 25.06 8.87
C SER A 477 10.17 26.21 8.51
N GLY A 478 10.07 26.56 7.23
CA GLY A 478 9.10 27.52 6.70
C GLY A 478 7.65 27.09 6.94
N TYR A 479 7.34 25.78 6.93
CA TYR A 479 6.05 25.20 7.29
C TYR A 479 5.85 25.01 8.80
N ARG A 480 6.69 25.63 9.65
CA ARG A 480 6.57 25.66 11.12
C ARG A 480 6.82 24.32 11.82
N PHE A 481 7.45 23.34 11.15
CA PHE A 481 7.90 22.12 11.81
C PHE A 481 9.04 22.43 12.79
N ARG A 482 8.92 21.94 14.03
CA ARG A 482 9.95 22.10 15.08
C ARG A 482 11.09 21.10 14.88
N ASP A 483 10.77 19.91 14.36
CA ASP A 483 11.74 18.87 14.02
C ASP A 483 11.67 18.55 12.50
N PRO A 484 12.28 19.42 11.66
CA PRO A 484 12.29 19.23 10.21
C PRO A 484 12.99 17.93 9.76
N VAL A 485 13.95 17.45 10.55
CA VAL A 485 14.67 16.19 10.24
C VAL A 485 13.75 15.01 10.39
N ARG A 486 13.01 14.93 11.49
CA ARG A 486 12.00 13.90 11.69
C ARG A 486 10.90 13.98 10.64
N ALA A 487 10.42 15.17 10.33
CA ALA A 487 9.41 15.39 9.30
C ALA A 487 9.92 14.90 7.93
N PHE A 488 11.13 15.27 7.53
CA PHE A 488 11.76 14.77 6.31
C PHE A 488 11.85 13.25 6.27
N ASN A 489 12.32 12.61 7.35
CA ASN A 489 12.48 11.16 7.42
C ASN A 489 11.14 10.42 7.25
N ILE A 490 10.05 10.94 7.84
CA ILE A 490 8.70 10.40 7.65
C ILE A 490 8.30 10.50 6.17
N LEU A 491 8.37 11.69 5.57
CA LEU A 491 7.97 11.94 4.19
C LEU A 491 8.86 11.16 3.20
N GLN A 492 10.17 11.13 3.43
CA GLN A 492 11.11 10.37 2.60
C GLN A 492 10.85 8.86 2.67
N SER A 493 10.41 8.34 3.83
CA SER A 493 10.08 6.94 3.99
C SER A 493 8.93 6.48 3.10
N TYR A 494 8.04 7.37 2.68
CA TYR A 494 6.98 7.05 1.72
C TYR A 494 7.53 6.89 0.30
N ILE A 495 8.54 7.64 -0.05
CA ILE A 495 9.17 7.60 -1.39
C ILE A 495 10.16 6.44 -1.48
N SER A 496 11.05 6.29 -0.49
CA SER A 496 12.06 5.22 -0.47
C SER A 496 11.48 3.84 -0.14
N GLY A 497 10.35 3.81 0.56
CA GLY A 497 9.72 2.60 1.11
C GLY A 497 10.28 2.26 2.50
N ARG A 498 9.40 1.84 3.40
CA ARG A 498 9.75 1.28 4.71
C ARG A 498 8.93 0.02 4.97
N GLU A 499 9.28 -0.75 6.02
CA GLU A 499 8.50 -1.91 6.42
C GLU A 499 7.02 -1.52 6.66
N GLY A 500 6.10 -2.22 5.99
CA GLY A 500 4.66 -1.92 6.01
C GLY A 500 4.18 -0.83 5.03
N ILE A 501 5.07 0.00 4.45
CA ILE A 501 4.69 1.02 3.46
C ILE A 501 5.59 0.91 2.23
N LYS A 502 5.05 0.33 1.17
CA LYS A 502 5.65 0.37 -0.17
C LYS A 502 4.64 0.99 -1.12
N LEU A 503 4.83 2.26 -1.41
CA LEU A 503 4.01 2.94 -2.40
C LEU A 503 4.35 2.44 -3.81
N SER A 504 3.34 2.19 -4.61
CA SER A 504 3.49 2.03 -6.05
C SER A 504 3.98 3.33 -6.68
N THR A 505 4.48 3.27 -7.90
CA THR A 505 4.94 4.46 -8.61
C THR A 505 3.84 5.52 -8.73
N GLN A 506 2.60 5.11 -9.00
CA GLN A 506 1.44 6.00 -9.05
C GLN A 506 1.15 6.66 -7.69
N GLU A 507 1.14 5.88 -6.62
CA GLU A 507 0.90 6.42 -5.28
C GLU A 507 2.00 7.41 -4.87
N LYS A 508 3.28 7.15 -5.22
CA LYS A 508 4.40 8.09 -4.97
C LYS A 508 4.17 9.42 -5.67
N GLN A 509 3.73 9.40 -6.90
CA GLN A 509 3.51 10.59 -7.71
C GLN A 509 2.28 11.36 -7.25
N ALA A 510 1.17 10.66 -7.00
CA ALA A 510 -0.01 11.28 -6.41
C ALA A 510 0.34 11.92 -5.06
N PHE A 511 1.17 11.26 -4.24
CA PHE A 511 1.64 11.80 -2.97
C PHE A 511 2.48 13.08 -3.18
N ILE A 512 3.47 13.03 -4.10
CA ILE A 512 4.30 14.20 -4.41
C ILE A 512 3.44 15.37 -4.89
N LYS A 513 2.42 15.12 -5.71
CA LYS A 513 1.52 16.15 -6.22
C LYS A 513 0.71 16.84 -5.12
N VAL A 514 0.16 16.07 -4.18
CA VAL A 514 -0.67 16.62 -3.07
C VAL A 514 0.16 17.16 -1.91
N LEU A 515 1.45 16.83 -1.82
CA LEU A 515 2.30 17.13 -0.68
C LEU A 515 2.38 18.62 -0.32
N PRO A 516 2.59 19.58 -1.25
CA PRO A 516 2.64 20.99 -0.89
C PRO A 516 1.37 21.48 -0.20
N GLN A 517 0.20 21.08 -0.70
CA GLN A 517 -1.10 21.44 -0.11
C GLN A 517 -1.31 20.80 1.27
N LEU A 518 -0.83 19.57 1.45
CA LEU A 518 -0.88 18.90 2.76
C LEU A 518 0.01 19.63 3.78
N LEU A 519 1.24 19.98 3.39
CA LEU A 519 2.15 20.72 4.27
C LEU A 519 1.63 22.13 4.60
N GLU A 520 1.04 22.82 3.62
CA GLU A 520 0.37 24.08 3.85
C GLU A 520 -0.76 23.93 4.87
N SER A 521 -1.59 22.87 4.70
CA SER A 521 -2.69 22.58 5.64
C SER A 521 -2.18 22.23 7.04
N MET A 522 -1.06 21.49 7.13
CA MET A 522 -0.41 21.15 8.40
C MET A 522 0.19 22.40 9.07
N SER A 523 0.80 23.31 8.28
CA SER A 523 1.40 24.53 8.80
C SER A 523 0.39 25.47 9.48
N GLN A 524 -0.87 25.43 9.04
CA GLN A 524 -1.98 26.20 9.62
C GLN A 524 -2.53 25.58 10.91
N THR A 525 -2.06 24.40 11.29
CA THR A 525 -2.48 23.73 12.54
C THR A 525 -1.66 24.22 13.74
N PRO A 526 -2.18 24.05 14.95
CA PRO A 526 -1.46 24.42 16.19
C PRO A 526 -0.13 23.68 16.38
N ASP A 527 -0.05 22.41 15.95
CA ASP A 527 1.16 21.58 16.02
C ASP A 527 1.35 20.76 14.75
N PRO A 528 2.14 21.24 13.77
CA PRO A 528 2.42 20.53 12.52
C PRO A 528 3.10 19.18 12.72
N ASP A 529 4.00 19.04 13.69
CA ASP A 529 4.74 17.80 13.97
C ASP A 529 3.79 16.71 14.46
N GLU A 530 2.86 17.04 15.35
CA GLU A 530 1.84 16.09 15.80
C GLU A 530 0.84 15.76 14.70
N THR A 531 0.45 16.75 13.91
CA THR A 531 -0.43 16.56 12.75
C THR A 531 0.19 15.56 11.77
N LEU A 532 1.48 15.72 11.45
CA LEU A 532 2.21 14.78 10.60
C LEU A 532 2.32 13.38 11.22
N SER A 533 2.55 13.28 12.53
CA SER A 533 2.62 12.00 13.24
C SER A 533 1.28 11.24 13.18
N ASN A 534 0.15 11.93 13.33
CA ASN A 534 -1.18 11.33 13.21
C ASN A 534 -1.52 11.04 11.74
N PHE A 535 -1.11 11.91 10.81
CA PHE A 535 -1.21 11.65 9.38
C PHE A 535 -0.43 10.39 8.98
N ASP A 536 0.77 10.19 9.52
CA ASP A 536 1.59 9.01 9.25
C ASP A 536 0.89 7.71 9.66
N LYS A 537 0.22 7.68 10.84
CA LYS A 537 -0.59 6.54 11.28
C LYS A 537 -1.71 6.22 10.27
N PHE A 538 -2.40 7.24 9.79
CA PHE A 538 -3.49 7.10 8.83
C PHE A 538 -2.99 6.68 7.44
N PHE A 539 -1.93 7.33 6.96
CA PHE A 539 -1.34 7.07 5.65
C PHE A 539 -0.62 5.71 5.57
N SER A 540 -0.22 5.16 6.72
CA SER A 540 0.34 3.80 6.81
C SER A 540 -0.68 2.72 6.43
N ASN A 541 -1.98 2.98 6.60
CA ASN A 541 -3.05 2.07 6.19
C ASN A 541 -3.31 2.18 4.67
N PRO A 542 -3.39 1.04 3.93
CA PRO A 542 -3.65 1.06 2.48
C PRO A 542 -4.95 1.79 2.08
N THR A 543 -6.02 1.66 2.87
CA THR A 543 -7.29 2.35 2.61
C THR A 543 -7.15 3.85 2.89
N GLY A 544 -6.47 4.25 3.96
CA GLY A 544 -6.18 5.65 4.26
C GLY A 544 -5.37 6.34 3.17
N ARG A 545 -4.40 5.64 2.59
CA ARG A 545 -3.64 6.13 1.41
C ARG A 545 -4.54 6.42 0.23
N LYS A 546 -5.45 5.50 -0.11
CA LYS A 546 -6.39 5.70 -1.23
C LYS A 546 -7.26 6.95 -1.03
N VAL A 547 -7.69 7.23 0.20
CA VAL A 547 -8.47 8.43 0.52
C VAL A 547 -7.67 9.71 0.28
N ILE A 548 -6.42 9.77 0.75
CA ILE A 548 -5.56 10.96 0.59
C ILE A 548 -5.14 11.18 -0.86
N LEU A 549 -4.84 10.09 -1.57
CA LEU A 549 -4.31 10.15 -2.94
C LEU A 549 -5.40 10.25 -4.01
N SER A 550 -6.68 10.28 -3.63
CA SER A 550 -7.80 10.42 -4.57
C SER A 550 -7.92 11.84 -5.10
N PRO A 551 -7.83 12.07 -6.43
CA PRO A 551 -7.90 13.41 -7.02
C PRO A 551 -9.24 14.13 -6.80
N ALA A 552 -10.32 13.38 -6.55
CA ALA A 552 -11.67 13.90 -6.40
C ALA A 552 -11.95 14.55 -5.03
N LYS A 553 -10.98 14.60 -4.10
CA LYS A 553 -11.22 14.90 -2.68
C LYS A 553 -10.17 15.83 -2.06
N GLU A 554 -9.79 16.93 -2.74
CA GLU A 554 -8.79 17.89 -2.21
C GLU A 554 -9.15 18.45 -0.83
N ASP A 555 -10.42 18.72 -0.54
CA ASP A 555 -10.88 19.24 0.74
C ASP A 555 -10.82 18.22 1.88
N VAL A 556 -10.80 16.92 1.56
CA VAL A 556 -10.69 15.85 2.57
C VAL A 556 -9.33 15.91 3.27
N GLY A 557 -8.23 16.12 2.54
CA GLY A 557 -6.90 16.26 3.10
C GLY A 557 -6.79 17.40 4.12
N LYS A 558 -7.36 18.57 3.80
CA LYS A 558 -7.41 19.74 4.68
C LYS A 558 -8.22 19.45 5.96
N THR A 559 -9.37 18.83 5.81
CA THR A 559 -10.23 18.47 6.95
C THR A 559 -9.55 17.45 7.86
N LEU A 560 -8.92 16.41 7.29
CA LEU A 560 -8.17 15.44 8.06
C LEU A 560 -6.97 16.05 8.80
N CYS A 561 -6.22 16.98 8.21
CA CYS A 561 -5.14 17.69 8.90
C CYS A 561 -5.65 18.43 10.14
N LYS A 562 -6.82 19.08 10.07
CA LYS A 562 -7.44 19.72 11.24
C LYS A 562 -7.82 18.69 12.31
N VAL A 563 -8.42 17.57 11.92
CA VAL A 563 -8.77 16.48 12.85
C VAL A 563 -7.53 15.93 13.53
N PHE A 564 -6.48 15.64 12.76
CA PHE A 564 -5.21 15.10 13.25
C PHE A 564 -4.49 16.05 14.22
N SER A 565 -4.68 17.34 14.04
CA SER A 565 -4.18 18.37 14.94
C SER A 565 -4.96 18.49 16.25
N LEU A 566 -6.29 18.34 16.19
CA LEU A 566 -7.17 18.66 17.31
C LEU A 566 -7.50 17.47 18.20
N SER A 567 -7.37 16.24 17.69
CA SER A 567 -7.81 15.06 18.42
C SER A 567 -7.01 13.81 18.08
N SER A 568 -6.09 13.42 18.97
CA SER A 568 -5.40 12.11 18.86
C SER A 568 -6.36 10.93 19.02
N TYR A 569 -7.46 11.10 19.76
CA TYR A 569 -8.52 10.09 19.87
C TYR A 569 -9.15 9.79 18.51
N LEU A 570 -9.64 10.84 17.83
CA LEU A 570 -10.25 10.68 16.50
C LEU A 570 -9.22 10.21 15.46
N SER A 571 -8.00 10.73 15.53
CA SER A 571 -6.91 10.31 14.63
C SER A 571 -6.65 8.81 14.71
N THR A 572 -6.60 8.27 15.93
CA THR A 572 -6.42 6.82 16.15
C THR A 572 -7.62 6.01 15.67
N LEU A 573 -8.84 6.50 15.93
CA LEU A 573 -10.06 5.83 15.52
C LEU A 573 -10.19 5.79 13.98
N ILE A 574 -9.99 6.92 13.31
CA ILE A 574 -10.02 7.05 11.84
C ILE A 574 -8.88 6.24 11.20
N SER A 575 -7.68 6.22 11.80
CA SER A 575 -6.55 5.42 11.28
C SER A 575 -6.79 3.92 11.38
N ARG A 576 -7.54 3.47 12.39
CA ARG A 576 -7.92 2.06 12.54
C ARG A 576 -9.03 1.65 11.56
N TYR A 577 -9.94 2.56 11.24
CA TYR A 577 -11.10 2.36 10.38
C TYR A 577 -11.18 3.43 9.28
N PRO A 578 -10.22 3.47 8.34
CA PRO A 578 -10.13 4.53 7.34
C PRO A 578 -11.26 4.51 6.30
N ASP A 579 -11.95 3.39 6.16
CA ASP A 579 -13.14 3.24 5.32
C ASP A 579 -14.33 4.10 5.82
N LEU A 580 -14.34 4.46 7.11
CA LEU A 580 -15.38 5.35 7.67
C LEU A 580 -15.22 6.81 7.25
N VAL A 581 -14.07 7.21 6.70
CA VAL A 581 -13.79 8.63 6.34
C VAL A 581 -14.80 9.14 5.32
N GLU A 582 -15.18 8.31 4.36
CA GLU A 582 -16.17 8.71 3.35
C GLU A 582 -17.57 8.94 3.94
N ASP A 583 -17.99 8.07 4.84
CA ASP A 583 -19.29 8.16 5.52
C ASP A 583 -19.34 9.36 6.49
N VAL A 584 -18.19 9.74 7.03
CA VAL A 584 -18.09 10.75 8.09
C VAL A 584 -17.96 12.17 7.54
N LEU A 585 -17.11 12.39 6.52
CA LEU A 585 -16.75 13.74 6.09
C LEU A 585 -17.80 14.45 5.24
N THR A 586 -18.80 13.73 4.74
CA THR A 586 -19.87 14.30 3.89
C THR A 586 -21.00 14.96 4.66
N LEU A 587 -21.16 14.73 5.97
CA LEU A 587 -22.39 15.06 6.74
C LEU A 587 -22.16 15.74 8.11
N TYR A 588 -21.05 16.44 8.36
CA TYR A 588 -20.72 17.00 9.70
C TYR A 588 -21.13 18.47 9.92
N GLN A 589 -22.12 19.00 9.22
CA GLN A 589 -22.46 20.43 9.32
C GLN A 589 -23.15 20.80 10.64
N ASP A 590 -24.01 19.96 11.16
CA ASP A 590 -24.77 20.16 12.38
C ASP A 590 -24.86 18.92 13.26
N PHE A 591 -25.23 19.11 14.54
CA PHE A 591 -25.52 17.99 15.44
C PHE A 591 -26.75 17.23 14.95
N PRO A 592 -26.76 15.88 15.04
CA PRO A 592 -27.86 15.06 14.54
C PRO A 592 -29.12 15.24 15.36
N GLU A 593 -30.28 15.08 14.72
CA GLU A 593 -31.55 14.87 15.41
C GLU A 593 -31.78 13.37 15.67
N GLU A 594 -32.65 13.00 16.58
CA GLU A 594 -32.88 11.60 16.99
C GLU A 594 -33.43 10.75 15.82
N GLU A 595 -34.26 11.33 14.98
CA GLU A 595 -34.80 10.69 13.77
C GLU A 595 -33.72 10.24 12.80
N SER A 596 -32.60 10.97 12.72
CA SER A 596 -31.47 10.62 11.87
C SER A 596 -30.84 9.30 12.26
N PHE A 597 -30.82 8.94 13.55
CA PHE A 597 -30.30 7.65 14.00
C PHE A 597 -31.16 6.49 13.53
N ILE A 598 -32.46 6.64 13.58
CA ILE A 598 -33.42 5.60 13.16
C ILE A 598 -33.30 5.33 11.67
N GLU A 599 -33.36 6.40 10.85
CA GLU A 599 -33.31 6.27 9.40
C GLU A 599 -31.98 5.66 8.91
N GLU A 600 -30.86 6.14 9.44
CA GLU A 600 -29.54 5.63 9.03
C GLU A 600 -29.29 4.22 9.53
N PHE A 601 -29.71 3.86 10.74
CA PHE A 601 -29.53 2.49 11.24
C PHE A 601 -30.22 1.47 10.35
N GLU A 602 -31.44 1.75 9.91
CA GLU A 602 -32.16 0.87 8.99
C GLU A 602 -31.51 0.82 7.59
N LYS A 603 -30.98 1.93 7.10
CA LYS A 603 -30.17 1.96 5.87
C LYS A 603 -28.92 1.09 6.00
N TYR A 604 -28.21 1.18 7.12
CA TYR A 604 -27.01 0.36 7.38
C TYR A 604 -27.37 -1.12 7.47
N ARG A 605 -28.50 -1.45 8.14
CA ARG A 605 -28.98 -2.83 8.28
C ARG A 605 -29.30 -3.48 6.96
N THR A 606 -29.88 -2.72 6.02
CA THR A 606 -30.27 -3.22 4.69
C THR A 606 -29.13 -3.21 3.67
N ALA A 607 -28.22 -2.23 3.74
CA ALA A 607 -27.17 -2.04 2.76
C ALA A 607 -25.88 -2.83 3.07
N LEU A 608 -25.59 -3.08 4.35
CA LEU A 608 -24.36 -3.72 4.78
C LEU A 608 -24.63 -5.16 5.20
N ASN A 609 -23.93 -6.11 4.59
CA ASN A 609 -23.98 -7.53 4.97
C ASN A 609 -23.10 -7.80 6.22
N LEU A 610 -23.49 -7.18 7.36
CA LEU A 610 -22.79 -7.29 8.63
C LEU A 610 -23.59 -8.15 9.63
N SER A 611 -22.88 -8.82 10.54
CA SER A 611 -23.55 -9.40 11.72
C SER A 611 -24.17 -8.28 12.57
N SER A 612 -25.24 -8.60 13.31
CA SER A 612 -25.90 -7.63 14.21
C SER A 612 -24.89 -6.94 15.13
N GLU A 613 -23.97 -7.70 15.74
CA GLU A 613 -22.92 -7.15 16.61
C GLU A 613 -22.04 -6.13 15.91
N ASN A 614 -21.59 -6.40 14.68
CA ASN A 614 -20.73 -5.50 13.91
C ASN A 614 -21.49 -4.27 13.41
N LEU A 615 -22.77 -4.41 13.07
CA LEU A 615 -23.64 -3.31 12.66
C LEU A 615 -23.73 -2.24 13.76
N TYR A 616 -24.06 -2.63 14.99
CA TYR A 616 -24.17 -1.71 16.13
C TYR A 616 -22.85 -0.97 16.40
N ARG A 617 -21.71 -1.69 16.34
CA ARG A 617 -20.38 -1.12 16.60
C ARG A 617 -19.96 -0.14 15.51
N ARG A 618 -20.17 -0.48 14.25
CA ARG A 618 -19.89 0.39 13.11
C ARG A 618 -20.73 1.65 13.17
N PHE A 619 -22.04 1.50 13.39
CA PHE A 619 -22.98 2.61 13.52
C PHE A 619 -22.58 3.57 14.65
N LYS A 620 -22.31 3.05 15.85
CA LYS A 620 -21.83 3.85 16.99
C LYS A 620 -20.59 4.66 16.62
N ARG A 621 -19.61 4.05 15.96
CA ARG A 621 -18.36 4.73 15.59
C ARG A 621 -18.57 5.87 14.61
N VAL A 622 -19.32 5.61 13.56
CA VAL A 622 -19.61 6.65 12.56
C VAL A 622 -20.21 7.87 13.23
N TRP A 623 -21.22 7.67 14.07
CA TRP A 623 -21.91 8.76 14.74
C TRP A 623 -21.06 9.41 15.84
N GLU A 624 -20.29 8.64 16.60
CA GLU A 624 -19.36 9.19 17.59
C GLU A 624 -18.33 10.12 16.94
N ILE A 625 -17.77 9.71 15.77
CA ILE A 625 -16.85 10.56 15.00
C ILE A 625 -17.56 11.80 14.48
N ARG A 626 -18.76 11.66 13.88
CA ARG A 626 -19.56 12.80 13.38
C ARG A 626 -19.87 13.83 14.46
N ILE A 627 -20.39 13.37 15.60
CA ILE A 627 -20.71 14.22 16.75
C ILE A 627 -19.45 14.95 17.25
N ALA A 628 -18.32 14.25 17.35
CA ALA A 628 -17.06 14.83 17.78
C ALA A 628 -16.48 15.84 16.76
N LEU A 629 -16.66 15.59 15.45
CA LEU A 629 -16.27 16.55 14.41
C LEU A 629 -17.07 17.83 14.46
N VAL A 630 -18.41 17.72 14.61
CA VAL A 630 -19.26 18.91 14.79
C VAL A 630 -18.81 19.72 16.00
N TYR A 631 -18.59 19.05 17.14
CA TYR A 631 -18.08 19.73 18.35
C TYR A 631 -16.73 20.44 18.13
N LEU A 632 -15.80 19.85 17.37
CA LEU A 632 -14.49 20.44 17.12
C LEU A 632 -14.52 21.55 16.07
N MET A 633 -15.34 21.43 15.02
CA MET A 633 -15.28 22.26 13.82
C MET A 633 -16.31 23.39 13.78
N LYS A 634 -17.49 23.22 14.41
CA LYS A 634 -18.56 24.23 14.39
C LYS A 634 -18.12 25.51 15.08
N ARG A 635 -18.36 26.67 14.45
CA ARG A 635 -18.14 27.99 15.03
C ARG A 635 -19.37 28.40 15.83
N GLU A 636 -19.38 28.10 17.11
CA GLU A 636 -20.45 28.41 18.04
C GLU A 636 -19.84 28.63 19.44
N ASP A 637 -20.66 29.16 20.41
CA ASP A 637 -20.22 29.29 21.80
C ASP A 637 -19.71 27.96 22.35
N ARG A 638 -18.56 28.04 23.05
CA ARG A 638 -17.82 26.85 23.51
C ARG A 638 -18.61 25.97 24.49
N TYR A 639 -19.41 26.62 25.36
CA TYR A 639 -20.19 25.88 26.36
C TYR A 639 -21.48 25.32 25.77
N LYS A 640 -22.13 26.07 24.88
CA LYS A 640 -23.31 25.58 24.16
C LYS A 640 -22.94 24.32 23.34
N LYS A 641 -21.84 24.36 22.61
CA LYS A 641 -21.32 23.18 21.89
C LYS A 641 -20.98 22.00 22.79
N LEU A 642 -20.39 22.29 23.97
CA LEU A 642 -20.05 21.27 24.95
C LEU A 642 -21.30 20.54 25.46
N PHE A 643 -22.35 21.26 25.77
CA PHE A 643 -23.60 20.68 26.26
C PHE A 643 -24.30 19.86 25.16
N SER A 644 -24.41 20.42 23.96
CA SER A 644 -24.93 19.66 22.80
C SER A 644 -24.13 18.39 22.53
N PHE A 645 -22.81 18.46 22.64
CA PHE A 645 -21.93 17.29 22.48
C PHE A 645 -22.23 16.17 23.48
N PHE A 646 -22.42 16.53 24.76
CA PHE A 646 -22.79 15.59 25.81
C PHE A 646 -24.16 14.95 25.56
N GLU A 647 -25.15 15.77 25.22
CA GLU A 647 -26.50 15.32 24.94
C GLU A 647 -26.53 14.39 23.74
N LYS A 648 -25.85 14.74 22.62
CA LYS A 648 -25.89 13.93 21.41
C LYS A 648 -25.14 12.60 21.52
N LEU A 649 -24.07 12.53 22.30
CA LEU A 649 -23.45 11.26 22.66
C LEU A 649 -24.35 10.39 23.54
N SER A 650 -25.12 11.02 24.41
CA SER A 650 -26.07 10.32 25.24
C SER A 650 -27.32 9.86 24.45
N ASP A 651 -27.80 10.67 23.50
CA ASP A 651 -28.88 10.29 22.56
C ASP A 651 -28.48 9.07 21.72
N LEU A 652 -27.24 9.05 21.22
CA LEU A 652 -26.69 7.90 20.48
C LEU A 652 -26.67 6.63 21.35
N ALA A 653 -26.24 6.77 22.62
CA ALA A 653 -26.26 5.63 23.55
C ALA A 653 -27.70 5.18 23.86
N ASP A 654 -28.61 6.12 24.08
CA ASP A 654 -30.06 5.83 24.35
C ASP A 654 -30.66 5.05 23.17
N PHE A 655 -30.45 5.53 21.95
CA PHE A 655 -30.90 4.86 20.72
C PHE A 655 -30.40 3.42 20.64
N LEU A 656 -29.08 3.22 20.81
CA LEU A 656 -28.49 1.89 20.73
C LEU A 656 -28.95 0.95 21.84
N MET A 657 -29.10 1.47 23.08
CA MET A 657 -29.58 0.66 24.20
C MET A 657 -31.05 0.26 24.04
N LYS A 658 -31.95 1.19 23.62
CA LYS A 658 -33.34 0.91 23.33
C LYS A 658 -33.49 -0.14 22.24
N ARG A 659 -32.75 0.04 21.13
CA ARG A 659 -32.77 -0.89 20.01
C ARG A 659 -32.30 -2.29 20.39
N LEU A 660 -31.19 -2.36 21.16
CA LEU A 660 -30.66 -3.63 21.64
C LEU A 660 -31.64 -4.30 22.64
N TRP A 661 -32.32 -3.51 23.47
CA TRP A 661 -33.37 -4.00 24.39
C TRP A 661 -34.49 -4.67 23.61
N GLU A 662 -34.94 -4.07 22.50
CA GLU A 662 -35.94 -4.63 21.60
C GLU A 662 -35.44 -5.90 20.90
N ASP A 663 -34.23 -5.84 20.29
CA ASP A 663 -33.66 -6.94 19.49
C ASP A 663 -33.39 -8.20 20.36
N LEU A 664 -33.09 -8.04 21.64
CA LEU A 664 -32.88 -9.16 22.58
C LEU A 664 -34.13 -9.57 23.37
N GLY A 665 -35.28 -8.93 23.14
CA GLY A 665 -36.53 -9.26 23.78
C GLY A 665 -36.48 -9.15 25.31
N LEU A 666 -35.99 -8.00 25.85
CA LEU A 666 -35.89 -7.74 27.29
C LEU A 666 -37.16 -7.07 27.86
N GLU A 667 -38.34 -7.41 27.36
CA GLU A 667 -39.60 -6.76 27.67
C GLU A 667 -39.99 -6.72 29.17
N ASP A 668 -39.43 -7.62 29.97
CA ASP A 668 -39.64 -7.69 31.42
C ASP A 668 -38.52 -6.99 32.26
N ILE A 669 -37.55 -6.36 31.61
CA ILE A 669 -36.39 -5.77 32.27
C ILE A 669 -36.36 -4.27 32.02
N LEU A 670 -36.31 -3.49 33.10
CA LEU A 670 -36.11 -2.06 33.08
C LEU A 670 -34.60 -1.77 33.11
N ILE A 671 -34.09 -0.98 32.17
CA ILE A 671 -32.72 -0.50 32.10
C ILE A 671 -32.65 0.94 32.59
N LEU A 672 -31.81 1.17 33.58
CA LEU A 672 -31.56 2.48 34.18
C LEU A 672 -30.11 2.93 33.92
N ALA A 673 -29.96 4.19 33.62
CA ALA A 673 -28.63 4.85 33.51
C ALA A 673 -28.32 5.65 34.76
N LEU A 674 -27.13 5.58 35.23
CA LEU A 674 -26.56 6.34 36.35
C LEU A 674 -25.33 7.13 35.89
N GLY A 675 -24.62 7.76 36.82
CA GLY A 675 -23.37 8.44 36.54
C GLY A 675 -23.45 9.50 35.40
N LYS A 676 -22.47 9.59 34.57
CA LYS A 676 -22.44 10.52 33.43
C LYS A 676 -23.49 10.17 32.36
N TYR A 677 -23.78 8.91 32.18
CA TYR A 677 -24.81 8.46 31.25
C TYR A 677 -26.20 8.86 31.75
N GLY A 678 -26.49 8.64 33.03
CA GLY A 678 -27.76 9.08 33.63
C GLY A 678 -27.95 10.59 33.56
N SER A 679 -26.92 11.39 33.80
CA SER A 679 -26.99 12.85 33.70
C SER A 679 -26.95 13.42 32.27
N ARG A 680 -26.93 12.59 31.23
CA ARG A 680 -26.76 13.00 29.81
C ARG A 680 -25.50 13.83 29.55
N GLU A 681 -24.42 13.47 30.22
CA GLU A 681 -23.13 14.16 30.16
C GLU A 681 -22.01 13.26 29.68
N LEU A 682 -22.29 12.31 28.76
CA LEU A 682 -21.30 11.42 28.17
C LEU A 682 -20.23 12.20 27.38
N THR A 683 -19.02 11.67 27.40
CA THR A 683 -17.91 12.12 26.57
C THR A 683 -17.35 10.92 25.81
N VAL A 684 -16.47 11.14 24.83
CA VAL A 684 -15.81 10.05 24.12
C VAL A 684 -15.11 9.10 25.09
N GLY A 685 -15.23 7.81 24.85
CA GLY A 685 -14.63 6.77 25.69
C GLY A 685 -15.16 6.73 27.13
N SER A 686 -16.38 7.19 27.37
CA SER A 686 -17.06 7.01 28.66
C SER A 686 -17.64 5.63 28.79
N ASP A 687 -17.53 5.04 30.00
CA ASP A 687 -18.23 3.84 30.39
C ASP A 687 -19.73 4.16 30.59
N LEU A 688 -20.59 3.19 30.43
CA LEU A 688 -22.02 3.30 30.78
C LEU A 688 -22.26 2.72 32.18
N ASP A 689 -22.67 3.58 33.09
CA ASP A 689 -23.15 3.15 34.41
C ASP A 689 -24.61 2.64 34.25
N LEU A 690 -24.80 1.32 34.26
CA LEU A 690 -26.10 0.67 34.02
C LEU A 690 -26.57 -0.10 35.22
N VAL A 691 -27.89 -0.14 35.41
CA VAL A 691 -28.55 -0.94 36.42
C VAL A 691 -29.83 -1.55 35.81
N PHE A 692 -30.10 -2.80 36.15
CA PHE A 692 -31.33 -3.49 35.72
C PHE A 692 -32.30 -3.68 36.88
N VAL A 693 -33.58 -3.66 36.56
CA VAL A 693 -34.66 -3.92 37.50
C VAL A 693 -35.67 -4.83 36.83
N CYS A 694 -36.18 -5.81 37.55
CA CYS A 694 -37.24 -6.72 37.11
C CYS A 694 -38.46 -6.64 38.08
N LYS A 695 -39.67 -6.96 37.60
CA LYS A 695 -40.82 -7.14 38.53
C LYS A 695 -40.58 -8.27 39.51
N SER A 696 -40.04 -9.40 39.06
CA SER A 696 -39.73 -10.59 39.86
C SER A 696 -38.36 -11.13 39.43
N ALA A 697 -37.56 -11.57 40.39
CA ALA A 697 -36.28 -12.23 40.10
C ALA A 697 -36.50 -13.57 39.35
N GLY A 698 -35.51 -13.96 38.56
CA GLY A 698 -35.54 -15.24 37.83
C GLY A 698 -34.30 -15.48 37.00
N GLU A 699 -33.88 -16.74 36.86
CA GLU A 699 -32.68 -17.14 36.14
C GLU A 699 -32.70 -16.68 34.66
N GLU A 700 -33.85 -16.75 33.99
CA GLU A 700 -34.01 -16.30 32.62
C GLU A 700 -33.74 -14.82 32.44
N LYS A 701 -34.20 -13.98 33.36
CA LYS A 701 -34.01 -12.54 33.33
C LYS A 701 -32.52 -12.18 33.58
N THR A 702 -31.93 -12.90 34.53
CA THR A 702 -30.48 -12.77 34.77
C THR A 702 -29.66 -13.16 33.53
N ARG A 703 -30.00 -14.25 32.85
CA ARG A 703 -29.37 -14.69 31.63
C ARG A 703 -29.53 -13.64 30.50
N LYS A 704 -30.76 -13.12 30.29
CA LYS A 704 -31.01 -12.07 29.29
C LYS A 704 -30.21 -10.79 29.59
N ALA A 705 -30.14 -10.35 30.84
CA ALA A 705 -29.31 -9.22 31.23
C ALA A 705 -27.81 -9.47 30.98
N GLN A 706 -27.34 -10.72 31.22
CA GLN A 706 -25.98 -11.12 30.90
C GLN A 706 -25.70 -11.11 29.40
N GLU A 707 -26.62 -11.56 28.56
CA GLU A 707 -26.53 -11.52 27.10
C GLU A 707 -26.42 -10.06 26.60
N PHE A 708 -27.23 -9.16 27.18
CA PHE A 708 -27.16 -7.73 26.89
C PHE A 708 -25.77 -7.15 27.24
N ILE A 709 -25.25 -7.45 28.42
CA ILE A 709 -23.92 -7.01 28.84
C ILE A 709 -22.84 -7.58 27.92
N ALA A 710 -22.93 -8.87 27.61
CA ALA A 710 -21.97 -9.55 26.72
C ALA A 710 -21.99 -8.92 25.32
N PHE A 711 -23.15 -8.55 24.79
CA PHE A 711 -23.26 -7.87 23.51
C PHE A 711 -22.51 -6.52 23.51
N LEU A 712 -22.61 -5.73 24.60
CA LEU A 712 -21.95 -4.43 24.74
C LEU A 712 -20.43 -4.57 24.82
N THR A 713 -19.94 -5.54 25.61
CA THR A 713 -18.52 -5.63 25.97
C THR A 713 -17.70 -6.55 25.08
N LYS A 714 -18.33 -7.46 24.32
CA LYS A 714 -17.65 -8.42 23.45
C LYS A 714 -16.85 -7.70 22.36
N HIS A 715 -15.58 -8.09 22.22
CA HIS A 715 -14.71 -7.62 21.16
C HIS A 715 -14.96 -8.38 19.86
N THR A 716 -15.14 -7.65 18.76
CA THR A 716 -15.27 -8.17 17.39
C THR A 716 -14.23 -7.51 16.48
N SER A 717 -14.24 -7.80 15.18
CA SER A 717 -13.43 -7.08 14.18
C SER A 717 -13.71 -5.57 14.20
N GLU A 718 -14.93 -5.18 14.55
CA GLU A 718 -15.36 -3.80 14.74
C GLU A 718 -15.13 -3.30 16.19
N GLY A 719 -14.37 -4.01 17.06
CA GLY A 719 -14.09 -3.71 18.47
C GLY A 719 -15.28 -4.03 19.39
N TYR A 720 -15.46 -3.27 20.47
CA TYR A 720 -16.57 -3.40 21.40
C TYR A 720 -17.55 -2.22 21.27
N LEU A 721 -18.77 -2.38 21.79
CA LEU A 721 -19.78 -1.32 21.70
C LEU A 721 -19.57 -0.29 22.81
N TYR A 722 -19.68 -0.70 24.08
CA TYR A 722 -19.42 0.14 25.26
C TYR A 722 -18.76 -0.69 26.36
N ASP A 723 -17.90 -0.04 27.15
CA ASP A 723 -17.55 -0.52 28.47
C ASP A 723 -18.70 -0.21 29.44
N VAL A 724 -18.93 -1.11 30.40
CA VAL A 724 -20.08 -0.99 31.31
C VAL A 724 -19.61 -1.09 32.75
N ASP A 725 -20.11 -0.16 33.59
CA ASP A 725 -19.89 -0.17 35.04
C ASP A 725 -21.17 -0.53 35.76
N PHE A 726 -21.10 -1.57 36.56
CA PHE A 726 -22.21 -2.07 37.37
C PHE A 726 -22.04 -1.86 38.89
N ARG A 727 -21.00 -1.12 39.30
CA ARG A 727 -20.69 -0.95 40.73
C ARG A 727 -21.71 -0.13 41.48
N LEU A 728 -22.55 0.62 40.78
CA LEU A 728 -23.63 1.43 41.39
C LEU A 728 -24.93 0.61 41.64
N ARG A 729 -24.95 -0.67 41.24
CA ARG A 729 -26.10 -1.51 41.63
C ARG A 729 -26.08 -1.86 43.13
N PRO A 730 -27.21 -2.24 43.72
CA PRO A 730 -27.27 -2.70 45.09
C PRO A 730 -26.25 -3.79 45.39
N MET A 731 -25.54 -3.72 46.50
CA MET A 731 -24.45 -4.62 46.90
C MET A 731 -23.19 -4.57 45.97
N GLY A 732 -23.11 -3.62 45.06
CA GLY A 732 -21.97 -3.46 44.14
C GLY A 732 -21.71 -4.70 43.30
N SER A 733 -20.44 -5.08 43.17
CA SER A 733 -20.00 -6.24 42.36
C SER A 733 -20.54 -7.60 42.88
N ALA A 734 -20.92 -7.69 44.15
CA ALA A 734 -21.47 -8.91 44.77
C ALA A 734 -22.99 -9.05 44.59
N GLY A 735 -23.67 -8.03 44.13
CA GLY A 735 -25.13 -8.03 43.98
C GLY A 735 -25.60 -8.76 42.73
N GLU A 736 -26.88 -9.15 42.71
CA GLU A 736 -27.54 -9.69 41.50
C GLU A 736 -27.46 -8.71 40.34
N ILE A 737 -27.43 -9.26 39.10
CA ILE A 737 -27.34 -8.44 37.90
C ILE A 737 -28.66 -7.74 37.61
N ALA A 738 -29.75 -8.48 37.72
CA ALA A 738 -31.13 -7.98 37.49
C ALA A 738 -32.06 -8.24 38.70
N PRO A 739 -31.89 -7.49 39.82
CA PRO A 739 -32.70 -7.69 41.03
C PRO A 739 -34.14 -7.32 40.80
N SER A 740 -35.04 -7.87 41.64
CA SER A 740 -36.47 -7.51 41.62
C SER A 740 -36.76 -6.14 42.21
N LEU A 741 -37.88 -5.57 41.83
CA LEU A 741 -38.37 -4.31 42.38
C LEU A 741 -38.55 -4.41 43.91
N SER A 742 -39.01 -5.57 44.43
CA SER A 742 -39.14 -5.82 45.86
C SER A 742 -37.79 -5.80 46.58
N PHE A 743 -36.77 -6.34 45.96
CA PHE A 743 -35.41 -6.26 46.48
C PHE A 743 -34.92 -4.81 46.57
N TYR A 744 -35.19 -3.98 45.56
CA TYR A 744 -34.83 -2.56 45.58
C TYR A 744 -35.55 -1.81 46.69
N LYS A 745 -36.83 -2.14 46.93
CA LYS A 745 -37.61 -1.54 48.01
C LYS A 745 -37.01 -1.81 49.39
N GLU A 746 -36.64 -3.07 49.65
CA GLU A 746 -35.97 -3.47 50.88
C GLU A 746 -34.58 -2.82 51.02
N TYR A 747 -33.79 -2.87 49.95
CA TYR A 747 -32.46 -2.29 49.91
C TYR A 747 -32.44 -0.79 50.20
N PHE A 748 -33.30 -0.01 49.57
CA PHE A 748 -33.42 1.43 49.75
C PHE A 748 -33.94 1.81 51.15
N GLN A 749 -34.73 0.96 51.72
CA GLN A 749 -35.27 1.20 53.08
C GLN A 749 -34.24 0.93 54.16
N PHE A 750 -33.45 -0.14 54.09
CA PHE A 750 -32.65 -0.64 55.19
C PHE A 750 -31.14 -0.63 54.96
N ASN A 751 -30.69 -0.77 53.75
CA ASN A 751 -29.27 -1.01 53.47
C ASN A 751 -28.55 0.12 52.73
N ALA A 752 -29.23 0.93 51.96
CA ALA A 752 -28.64 1.98 51.16
C ALA A 752 -28.06 3.12 52.02
N ARG A 753 -26.85 3.58 51.64
CA ARG A 753 -26.08 4.62 52.35
C ARG A 753 -26.35 6.00 51.73
N THR A 754 -25.97 7.06 52.48
CA THR A 754 -26.17 8.46 52.03
C THR A 754 -25.49 8.76 50.71
N TRP A 755 -24.32 8.23 50.48
CA TRP A 755 -23.60 8.45 49.20
C TRP A 755 -24.32 7.79 48.01
N GLU A 756 -25.02 6.67 48.21
CA GLU A 756 -25.86 6.06 47.18
C GLU A 756 -27.03 6.95 46.82
N ARG A 757 -27.66 7.64 47.79
CA ARG A 757 -28.69 8.64 47.49
C ARG A 757 -28.16 9.71 46.54
N LEU A 758 -26.89 10.21 46.73
CA LEU A 758 -26.29 11.15 45.81
C LEU A 758 -26.18 10.52 44.42
N ALA A 759 -25.60 9.33 44.28
CA ALA A 759 -25.44 8.65 43.00
C ALA A 759 -26.79 8.44 42.28
N TRP A 760 -27.85 8.07 43.00
CA TRP A 760 -29.18 7.85 42.47
C TRP A 760 -29.92 9.15 42.07
N THR A 761 -29.46 10.33 42.41
CA THR A 761 -29.99 11.59 41.86
C THR A 761 -29.83 11.69 40.36
N ARG A 762 -28.79 11.00 39.78
CA ARG A 762 -28.51 10.93 38.35
C ARG A 762 -29.26 9.83 37.61
N CYS A 763 -30.14 9.07 38.31
CA CYS A 763 -30.87 7.96 37.68
C CYS A 763 -31.78 8.47 36.57
N ARG A 764 -31.74 7.76 35.40
CA ARG A 764 -32.59 8.05 34.25
C ARG A 764 -33.08 6.71 33.63
N TYR A 765 -34.27 6.67 33.11
CA TYR A 765 -34.84 5.54 32.43
C TYR A 765 -34.36 5.48 30.99
N ILE A 766 -34.00 4.30 30.52
CA ILE A 766 -33.53 4.08 29.15
C ILE A 766 -34.54 3.26 28.35
N ALA A 767 -34.89 2.07 28.81
CA ALA A 767 -35.85 1.18 28.19
C ALA A 767 -36.50 0.29 29.25
N GLY A 768 -37.74 -0.07 29.08
CA GLY A 768 -38.45 -0.98 29.98
C GLY A 768 -39.98 -0.83 29.91
N PRO A 769 -40.73 -1.72 30.57
CA PRO A 769 -42.18 -1.67 30.60
C PRO A 769 -42.68 -0.42 31.40
N GLU A 770 -43.65 0.28 30.88
CA GLU A 770 -44.19 1.53 31.45
C GLU A 770 -44.63 1.38 32.92
N ASP A 771 -45.35 0.31 33.25
CA ASP A 771 -45.77 0.00 34.58
C ASP A 771 -44.63 -0.16 35.57
N LEU A 772 -43.53 -0.82 35.16
CA LEU A 772 -42.38 -1.00 36.00
C LEU A 772 -41.57 0.33 36.15
N VAL A 773 -41.58 1.18 35.13
CA VAL A 773 -41.02 2.53 35.19
C VAL A 773 -41.75 3.37 36.24
N GLU A 774 -43.09 3.40 36.23
CA GLU A 774 -43.89 4.16 37.16
C GLU A 774 -43.73 3.67 38.62
N GLU A 775 -43.75 2.36 38.81
CA GLU A 775 -43.52 1.76 40.13
C GLU A 775 -42.13 2.08 40.67
N PHE A 776 -41.09 1.97 39.82
CA PHE A 776 -39.72 2.26 40.21
C PHE A 776 -39.51 3.76 40.46
N GLU A 777 -40.08 4.68 39.65
CA GLU A 777 -39.98 6.11 39.88
C GLU A 777 -40.58 6.50 41.22
N THR A 778 -41.71 5.90 41.60
CA THR A 778 -42.37 6.13 42.92
C THR A 778 -41.42 5.69 44.06
N LEU A 779 -40.85 4.51 43.93
CA LEU A 779 -39.87 4.00 44.88
C LEU A 779 -38.61 4.88 44.97
N LEU A 780 -38.08 5.30 43.82
CA LEU A 780 -36.89 6.17 43.74
C LEU A 780 -37.12 7.53 44.38
N ARG A 781 -38.30 8.15 44.15
CA ARG A 781 -38.68 9.44 44.79
C ARG A 781 -38.77 9.30 46.30
N ALA A 782 -39.37 8.24 46.81
CA ALA A 782 -39.43 7.96 48.25
C ALA A 782 -37.99 7.83 48.81
N PHE A 783 -37.11 7.04 48.14
CA PHE A 783 -35.72 6.89 48.55
C PHE A 783 -34.94 8.20 48.56
N LEU A 784 -35.08 9.02 47.53
CA LEU A 784 -34.35 10.27 47.40
C LEU A 784 -34.83 11.35 48.37
N PHE A 785 -36.15 11.48 48.61
CA PHE A 785 -36.74 12.71 49.18
C PHE A 785 -37.51 12.53 50.49
N GLU A 786 -37.85 11.32 50.92
CA GLU A 786 -38.58 11.12 52.16
C GLU A 786 -37.67 11.15 53.39
N LYS A 787 -36.42 10.65 53.26
CA LYS A 787 -35.47 10.71 54.36
C LYS A 787 -34.91 12.15 54.52
N PRO A 788 -34.92 12.73 55.75
CA PRO A 788 -34.35 14.05 55.97
C PRO A 788 -32.85 14.11 55.65
N LEU A 789 -32.36 15.29 55.29
CA LEU A 789 -30.97 15.61 55.09
C LEU A 789 -30.47 16.48 56.23
N GLY A 790 -29.92 15.87 57.27
CA GLY A 790 -29.44 16.54 58.48
C GLY A 790 -27.92 16.68 58.56
N GLU A 791 -27.41 17.10 59.73
CA GLU A 791 -25.94 17.24 59.93
C GLU A 791 -25.21 15.91 59.80
N LYS A 792 -25.83 14.81 60.19
CA LYS A 792 -25.23 13.49 60.06
C LYS A 792 -24.95 13.15 58.60
N GLU A 793 -25.97 13.27 57.74
CA GLU A 793 -25.86 12.99 56.32
C GLU A 793 -24.86 13.96 55.62
N ARG A 794 -24.84 15.23 56.02
CA ARG A 794 -23.90 16.21 55.50
C ARG A 794 -22.44 15.83 55.84
N LYS A 795 -22.21 15.36 57.08
CA LYS A 795 -20.90 14.85 57.49
C LYS A 795 -20.53 13.59 56.75
N GLU A 796 -21.43 12.63 56.53
CA GLU A 796 -21.17 11.43 55.75
C GLU A 796 -20.79 11.75 54.29
N ILE A 797 -21.42 12.73 53.64
CA ILE A 797 -21.09 13.21 52.30
C ILE A 797 -19.66 13.79 52.26
N ARG A 798 -19.32 14.62 53.25
CA ARG A 798 -17.99 15.18 53.39
C ARG A 798 -16.92 14.10 53.58
N ASP A 799 -17.12 13.18 54.47
CA ASP A 799 -16.17 12.13 54.82
C ASP A 799 -15.97 11.18 53.62
N MET A 800 -17.04 10.88 52.87
CA MET A 800 -16.95 10.13 51.63
C MET A 800 -16.17 10.87 50.56
N ARG A 801 -16.33 12.18 50.42
CA ARG A 801 -15.55 13.00 49.48
C ARG A 801 -14.08 12.98 49.82
N PHE A 802 -13.70 13.07 51.08
CA PHE A 802 -12.31 12.97 51.52
C PHE A 802 -11.73 11.56 51.27
N ALA A 803 -12.52 10.52 51.47
CA ALA A 803 -12.09 9.14 51.16
C ALA A 803 -11.84 8.97 49.65
N LEU A 804 -12.69 9.54 48.79
CA LEU A 804 -12.51 9.48 47.33
C LEU A 804 -11.28 10.29 46.84
N GLU A 805 -10.88 11.33 47.56
CA GLU A 805 -9.68 12.10 47.24
C GLU A 805 -8.39 11.26 47.33
N GLY A 806 -8.39 10.20 48.14
CA GLY A 806 -7.32 9.23 48.18
C GLY A 806 -7.06 8.48 46.87
N ASN A 807 -8.03 8.44 45.96
CA ASN A 807 -7.91 7.85 44.63
C ASN A 807 -7.23 8.77 43.60
N ALA A 808 -6.99 10.04 43.94
CA ALA A 808 -6.34 10.98 43.05
C ALA A 808 -4.92 10.51 42.70
N LYS A 809 -4.62 10.42 41.41
CA LYS A 809 -3.28 10.06 40.95
C LYS A 809 -2.33 11.23 41.19
N LYS A 810 -1.24 10.95 41.94
CA LYS A 810 -0.22 11.94 42.33
C LYS A 810 1.03 11.81 41.45
N GLY A 811 1.62 12.95 41.07
CA GLY A 811 2.88 13.02 40.33
C GLY A 811 3.29 14.48 40.09
N LYS A 812 4.57 14.72 39.82
CA LYS A 812 5.09 16.07 39.62
C LYS A 812 4.45 16.69 38.35
N GLY A 813 3.71 17.79 38.56
CA GLY A 813 3.01 18.47 37.45
C GLY A 813 1.78 17.75 36.89
N LEU A 814 1.25 16.76 37.62
CA LEU A 814 0.02 16.04 37.25
C LEU A 814 -1.15 16.57 38.08
N VAL A 815 -2.27 16.86 37.43
CA VAL A 815 -3.54 17.27 38.05
C VAL A 815 -4.64 16.30 37.64
N ASP A 816 -5.24 15.63 38.65
CA ASP A 816 -6.42 14.81 38.42
C ASP A 816 -7.67 15.68 38.50
N LEU A 817 -8.24 16.05 37.37
CA LEU A 817 -9.43 16.92 37.27
C LEU A 817 -10.66 16.34 37.98
N LYS A 818 -10.72 15.04 38.22
CA LYS A 818 -11.87 14.35 38.81
C LYS A 818 -11.74 14.19 40.32
N PHE A 819 -10.65 13.59 40.79
CA PHE A 819 -10.51 13.15 42.18
C PHE A 819 -9.72 14.10 43.08
N SER A 820 -8.87 14.96 42.53
CA SER A 820 -8.13 15.93 43.35
C SER A 820 -9.04 16.88 44.11
N SER A 821 -8.50 17.49 45.15
CA SER A 821 -9.19 18.53 45.93
C SER A 821 -9.71 19.64 45.01
N GLY A 822 -10.97 20.00 45.10
CA GLY A 822 -11.64 20.95 44.21
C GLY A 822 -11.91 20.44 42.80
N GLY A 823 -11.73 19.13 42.56
CA GLY A 823 -12.06 18.52 41.26
C GLY A 823 -13.55 18.38 40.98
N LEU A 824 -13.87 17.73 39.85
CA LEU A 824 -15.26 17.59 39.40
C LEU A 824 -16.18 16.98 40.46
N ILE A 825 -15.69 16.05 41.28
CA ILE A 825 -16.49 15.39 42.34
C ILE A 825 -16.92 16.37 43.44
N ASP A 826 -16.12 17.41 43.79
CA ASP A 826 -16.54 18.43 44.75
C ASP A 826 -17.80 19.15 44.24
N ALA A 827 -17.82 19.56 42.99
CA ALA A 827 -18.97 20.23 42.38
C ALA A 827 -20.16 19.28 42.23
N GLU A 828 -19.92 18.03 41.81
CA GLU A 828 -20.98 17.01 41.64
C GLU A 828 -21.68 16.74 42.98
N PHE A 829 -20.93 16.51 44.07
CA PHE A 829 -21.51 16.26 45.39
C PHE A 829 -22.28 17.50 45.93
N LEU A 830 -21.75 18.68 45.67
CA LEU A 830 -22.42 19.94 46.01
C LEU A 830 -23.79 20.04 45.29
N ILE A 831 -23.81 19.85 43.98
CA ILE A 831 -25.07 19.95 43.20
C ILE A 831 -26.08 18.87 43.64
N GLN A 832 -25.63 17.63 43.84
CA GLN A 832 -26.48 16.50 44.28
C GLN A 832 -27.03 16.74 45.69
N TYR A 833 -26.25 17.31 46.58
CA TYR A 833 -26.75 17.72 47.92
C TYR A 833 -27.91 18.70 47.80
N TYR A 834 -27.79 19.73 46.97
CA TYR A 834 -28.88 20.71 46.79
C TYR A 834 -30.09 20.10 46.07
N LEU A 835 -29.90 19.14 45.18
CA LEU A 835 -31.02 18.37 44.57
C LEU A 835 -31.83 17.62 45.61
N LEU A 836 -31.15 16.97 46.55
CA LEU A 836 -31.77 16.28 47.68
C LEU A 836 -32.46 17.25 48.65
N LEU A 837 -31.81 18.35 48.97
CA LEU A 837 -32.33 19.40 49.87
C LEU A 837 -33.61 20.02 49.30
N GLU A 838 -33.64 20.35 48.02
CA GLU A 838 -34.76 20.96 47.34
C GLU A 838 -35.81 19.95 46.82
N LYS A 839 -35.55 18.65 47.03
CA LYS A 839 -36.41 17.54 46.51
C LYS A 839 -36.63 17.67 44.99
N LEU A 840 -35.60 18.10 44.27
CA LEU A 840 -35.64 18.33 42.81
C LEU A 840 -35.19 17.11 42.03
N ARG A 841 -36.08 16.57 41.22
CA ARG A 841 -35.79 15.45 40.32
C ARG A 841 -35.23 16.00 38.98
N GLU A 842 -33.93 16.15 38.89
CA GLU A 842 -33.22 16.55 37.68
C GLU A 842 -31.87 15.76 37.59
N PRO A 843 -31.78 14.78 36.70
CA PRO A 843 -30.55 13.96 36.60
C PRO A 843 -29.33 14.71 36.05
N SER A 844 -29.51 15.71 35.17
CA SER A 844 -28.39 16.47 34.60
C SER A 844 -27.85 17.45 35.63
N MET A 845 -26.54 17.34 35.90
CA MET A 845 -25.85 18.26 36.85
C MET A 845 -25.88 19.69 36.35
N ILE A 846 -25.69 19.87 35.03
CA ILE A 846 -25.72 21.18 34.37
C ILE A 846 -27.10 21.83 34.51
N ARG A 847 -28.18 21.11 34.16
CA ARG A 847 -29.58 21.63 34.28
C ARG A 847 -30.01 21.81 35.73
N ALA A 848 -29.60 20.89 36.62
CA ALA A 848 -29.83 21.00 38.04
C ALA A 848 -29.26 22.33 38.62
N CYS A 849 -28.00 22.58 38.29
CA CYS A 849 -27.35 23.83 38.75
C CYS A 849 -28.02 25.08 38.18
N GLN A 850 -28.37 25.07 36.89
CA GLN A 850 -29.12 26.18 36.26
C GLN A 850 -30.46 26.47 36.91
N ARG A 851 -31.21 25.44 37.36
CA ARG A 851 -32.48 25.57 38.06
C ARG A 851 -32.32 26.08 39.48
N LEU A 852 -31.21 25.73 40.15
CA LEU A 852 -30.98 26.01 41.57
C LEU A 852 -30.20 27.31 41.82
N MET A 853 -29.37 27.79 40.85
CA MET A 853 -28.53 28.95 41.05
C MET A 853 -29.26 30.28 41.25
N GLY A 854 -30.54 30.36 40.90
CA GLY A 854 -31.39 31.51 41.21
C GLY A 854 -31.73 31.62 42.70
N LYS A 855 -31.87 30.47 43.40
CA LYS A 855 -32.12 30.37 44.83
C LYS A 855 -30.83 30.36 45.67
N TYR A 856 -29.78 29.74 45.13
CA TYR A 856 -28.50 29.56 45.80
C TYR A 856 -27.37 30.19 44.97
N PRO A 857 -26.97 31.47 45.26
CA PRO A 857 -25.94 32.19 44.49
C PRO A 857 -24.58 31.43 44.41
N ILE A 858 -24.25 30.70 45.45
CA ILE A 858 -23.03 29.88 45.53
C ILE A 858 -22.96 28.83 44.39
N LEU A 859 -24.12 28.33 43.94
CA LEU A 859 -24.22 27.39 42.83
C LEU A 859 -23.92 28.05 41.47
N ARG A 860 -24.08 29.39 41.33
CA ARG A 860 -23.70 30.11 40.11
C ARG A 860 -22.21 30.07 39.92
N GLU A 861 -21.47 30.33 40.96
CA GLU A 861 -20.01 30.30 40.97
C GLU A 861 -19.53 28.84 40.75
N ALA A 862 -20.09 27.88 41.47
CA ALA A 862 -19.80 26.47 41.27
C ALA A 862 -20.08 26.01 39.83
N TYR A 863 -21.14 26.49 39.17
CA TYR A 863 -21.49 26.20 37.79
C TYR A 863 -20.41 26.68 36.81
N GLU A 864 -19.90 27.90 36.97
CA GLU A 864 -18.85 28.47 36.10
C GLU A 864 -17.57 27.61 36.15
N HIS A 865 -17.12 27.25 37.34
CA HIS A 865 -15.93 26.44 37.55
C HIS A 865 -16.16 24.99 37.11
N TYR A 866 -17.29 24.40 37.40
CA TYR A 866 -17.65 23.06 36.98
C TYR A 866 -17.68 22.94 35.46
N THR A 867 -18.37 23.83 34.77
CA THR A 867 -18.49 23.79 33.31
C THR A 867 -17.13 24.03 32.64
N PHE A 868 -16.27 24.86 33.22
CA PHE A 868 -14.90 25.06 32.75
C PHE A 868 -14.06 23.77 32.90
N LEU A 869 -14.10 23.12 34.07
CA LEU A 869 -13.37 21.87 34.28
C LEU A 869 -13.90 20.74 33.36
N ARG A 870 -15.21 20.71 33.10
CA ARG A 870 -15.83 19.76 32.13
C ARG A 870 -15.36 20.05 30.69
N LEU A 871 -15.17 21.29 30.31
CA LEU A 871 -14.61 21.68 29.02
C LEU A 871 -13.17 21.19 28.91
N VAL A 872 -12.35 21.43 29.95
CA VAL A 872 -10.94 20.97 30.00
C VAL A 872 -10.87 19.43 29.93
N GLU A 873 -11.70 18.72 30.74
CA GLU A 873 -11.77 17.25 30.71
C GLU A 873 -12.12 16.72 29.32
N THR A 874 -13.09 17.33 28.65
CA THR A 874 -13.52 16.91 27.30
C THR A 874 -12.41 17.11 26.28
N ARG A 875 -11.73 18.25 26.31
CA ARG A 875 -10.58 18.50 25.41
C ARG A 875 -9.42 17.55 25.71
N LEU A 876 -9.16 17.28 26.98
CA LEU A 876 -8.16 16.30 27.41
C LEU A 876 -8.46 14.89 26.87
N ARG A 877 -9.69 14.43 26.96
CA ARG A 877 -10.12 13.12 26.43
C ARG A 877 -9.96 13.02 24.92
N LEU A 878 -10.30 14.07 24.18
CA LEU A 878 -10.11 14.14 22.75
C LEU A 878 -8.62 14.22 22.33
N SER A 879 -7.75 14.77 23.19
CA SER A 879 -6.31 14.88 22.92
C SER A 879 -5.51 13.61 23.22
N LYS A 880 -6.12 12.61 23.85
CA LYS A 880 -5.49 11.34 24.24
C LYS A 880 -6.03 10.16 23.41
N GLU A 881 -5.21 9.14 23.21
CA GLU A 881 -5.64 7.88 22.59
C GLU A 881 -6.55 7.05 23.52
N ARG A 882 -6.42 7.24 24.84
CA ARG A 882 -7.25 6.59 25.88
C ARG A 882 -7.86 7.63 26.79
N ALA A 883 -9.13 7.46 27.10
CA ALA A 883 -9.87 8.36 27.99
C ALA A 883 -9.26 8.42 29.39
N GLY A 884 -9.25 9.63 30.01
CA GLY A 884 -8.74 9.85 31.35
C GLY A 884 -8.94 11.27 31.82
N SER A 885 -8.81 11.51 33.12
CA SER A 885 -8.97 12.82 33.77
C SER A 885 -7.64 13.46 34.23
N LEU A 886 -6.50 12.83 33.89
CA LEU A 886 -5.18 13.23 34.37
C LEU A 886 -4.55 14.22 33.38
N LEU A 887 -4.44 15.49 33.79
CA LEU A 887 -3.81 16.56 33.02
C LEU A 887 -2.32 16.66 33.39
N GLY A 888 -1.43 16.32 32.47
CA GLY A 888 0.01 16.41 32.61
C GLY A 888 0.60 17.58 31.82
N PRO A 889 1.92 17.79 31.87
CA PRO A 889 2.57 18.93 31.18
C PRO A 889 2.41 18.86 29.66
N GLN A 890 2.48 17.69 29.05
CA GLN A 890 2.29 17.54 27.59
C GLN A 890 0.85 17.79 27.18
N GLU A 891 -0.10 17.26 27.97
CA GLU A 891 -1.52 17.43 27.73
C GLU A 891 -1.96 18.89 27.96
N SER A 892 -1.40 19.58 28.95
CA SER A 892 -1.71 20.99 29.21
C SER A 892 -1.49 21.85 27.98
N LYS A 893 -0.38 21.67 27.28
CA LYS A 893 -0.07 22.40 26.06
C LYS A 893 -1.08 22.13 24.94
N LYS A 894 -1.46 20.87 24.73
CA LYS A 894 -2.43 20.46 23.71
C LYS A 894 -3.83 21.02 24.01
N VAL A 895 -4.26 20.86 25.24
CA VAL A 895 -5.57 21.36 25.68
C VAL A 895 -5.63 22.88 25.58
N ALA A 896 -4.60 23.60 26.04
CA ALA A 896 -4.50 25.06 25.94
C ALA A 896 -4.62 25.51 24.48
N SER A 897 -3.82 24.93 23.59
CA SER A 897 -3.86 25.21 22.15
C SER A 897 -5.26 24.97 21.55
N SER A 898 -5.91 23.86 21.91
CA SER A 898 -7.26 23.52 21.43
C SER A 898 -8.36 24.47 21.94
N LEU A 899 -8.10 25.19 23.04
CA LEU A 899 -8.97 26.19 23.62
C LEU A 899 -8.62 27.65 23.20
N GLY A 900 -7.52 27.80 22.43
CA GLY A 900 -7.01 29.12 22.06
C GLY A 900 -6.41 29.90 23.24
N MET A 901 -5.82 29.22 24.22
CA MET A 901 -5.22 29.77 25.44
C MET A 901 -3.71 29.48 25.47
N GLN A 902 -2.96 30.28 26.25
CA GLN A 902 -1.59 29.92 26.59
C GLN A 902 -1.55 28.83 27.65
N GLU A 903 -0.48 28.03 27.69
CA GLU A 903 -0.36 26.91 28.61
C GLU A 903 -0.43 27.33 30.09
N GLU A 904 0.29 28.38 30.43
CA GLU A 904 0.29 28.94 31.79
C GLU A 904 -1.07 29.48 32.20
N GLU A 905 -1.76 30.20 31.31
CA GLU A 905 -3.13 30.68 31.52
C GLU A 905 -4.10 29.52 31.82
N LEU A 906 -3.98 28.39 31.07
CA LEU A 906 -4.80 27.21 31.34
C LEU A 906 -4.51 26.63 32.71
N LYS A 907 -3.23 26.49 33.09
CA LYS A 907 -2.82 25.93 34.39
C LYS A 907 -3.32 26.77 35.55
N GLU A 908 -3.14 28.10 35.47
CA GLU A 908 -3.64 29.05 36.48
C GLU A 908 -5.16 28.94 36.63
N LYS A 909 -5.89 28.99 35.54
CA LYS A 909 -7.34 28.94 35.54
C LYS A 909 -7.90 27.60 36.04
N VAL A 910 -7.23 26.49 35.76
CA VAL A 910 -7.57 25.15 36.31
C VAL A 910 -7.32 25.16 37.82
N ALA A 911 -6.16 25.65 38.27
CA ALA A 911 -5.81 25.70 39.69
C ALA A 911 -6.77 26.61 40.49
N ASP A 912 -7.11 27.79 39.95
CA ASP A 912 -8.05 28.71 40.57
C ASP A 912 -9.45 28.12 40.62
N SER A 913 -9.90 27.46 39.54
CA SER A 913 -11.21 26.82 39.53
C SER A 913 -11.32 25.69 40.55
N MET A 914 -10.27 24.88 40.67
CA MET A 914 -10.25 23.80 41.66
C MET A 914 -10.15 24.34 43.10
N LYS A 915 -9.33 25.35 43.31
CA LYS A 915 -9.24 25.99 44.62
C LYS A 915 -10.60 26.53 45.05
N ARG A 916 -11.26 27.28 44.17
CA ARG A 916 -12.54 27.89 44.47
C ARG A 916 -13.66 26.88 44.69
N LEU A 917 -13.72 25.82 43.87
CA LEU A 917 -14.68 24.70 44.10
C LEU A 917 -14.47 24.02 45.45
N ARG A 918 -13.22 23.88 45.92
CA ARG A 918 -12.94 23.35 47.25
C ARG A 918 -13.39 24.28 48.37
N GLU A 919 -13.16 25.58 48.26
CA GLU A 919 -13.63 26.57 49.19
C GLU A 919 -15.16 26.51 49.31
N ILE A 920 -15.87 26.54 48.18
CA ILE A 920 -17.32 26.42 48.12
C ILE A 920 -17.82 25.09 48.74
N PHE A 921 -17.14 23.99 48.50
CA PHE A 921 -17.49 22.68 49.05
C PHE A 921 -17.37 22.70 50.57
N LEU A 922 -16.26 23.24 51.13
CA LEU A 922 -16.07 23.36 52.57
C LEU A 922 -17.05 24.31 53.22
N GLU A 923 -17.34 25.46 52.60
CA GLU A 923 -18.34 26.41 53.10
C GLU A 923 -19.73 25.74 53.29
N VAL A 924 -20.10 24.75 52.52
CA VAL A 924 -21.40 24.05 52.64
C VAL A 924 -21.31 22.84 53.57
N PHE A 925 -20.18 22.13 53.64
CA PHE A 925 -20.10 20.85 54.34
C PHE A 925 -19.33 20.88 55.67
N ASP A 926 -18.58 21.95 55.99
CA ASP A 926 -18.05 22.21 57.31
C ASP A 926 -19.05 22.98 58.16
#